data_7ee5d3e1078f9da07d9402865ca0421a
#
_entry.id   7ee5d3e1078f9da07d9402865ca0421a
#
_cell.length_a   1.000
_cell.length_b   1.000
_cell.length_c   1.000
_cell.angle_alpha   90.00
_cell.angle_beta   90.00
_cell.angle_gamma   90.00
#
_symmetry.space_group_name_H-M   'P 1'
#
loop_
_entity.id
_entity.type
_entity.pdbx_description
1 polymer ?
#
loop_
_entity_poly.entity_id
_entity_poly.type
_entity_poly.pdbx_seq_one_letter_code
_entity_poly.pdbx_strand_id
1 'polypeptide(L)'
;MNLTATWNADYIDAQYERWKSAPDGLSQDWRYFFEGFELAVSDKSTAEKTIDKDWLERQARVQALIYRYRDLGHLLACLDPLAACPIDHPLLNPSAFNLTSEDLDLEFVAPRFSKSGRAPLRTIIQALKETYAHSIGVEFMHLQDPDERNWLLDRMEPGRNKSKFDHTVKRRILDNLFEAALFEQFINKKYIAVTRFSLEGGDAIIPALNGLVEHVAQKGCGEIILGMAHRGRLNVQAHLLKRPYEDIFSEFESCYDPDDLSGSGDVKYHNGFLTDLQLTQSSSLRIFLINNPSHLEAVDPVVEGFVRARQDIQSDQKHSKVLPLLIHGDAAFAGQGIVTETLNMSQLEGYRTGGTIHLVINNQIGYTTLPEDARSTRYSTDVAKMLMVPIFHVHGEDPEALVHVFQLAADYRWKFGKDVVIDVVCYRRYGHNEGDEPYFTQPLMYEQIRQRPSLHQMYAEKLLEEQIIQKDIIDDLEKTINSRLNAAYDAVHGSECPFPFALFYENWEDIEADYSPAPIDTGVKEKTLISLARKLNKVPETFTLNPKLERLLQRRLQAVESGYGIDWAGAEALSFASVLTEGAPIRLSGQDSGRGTFSQRHSVLVDTQSGKSYTPLNELAENQAPFRVYNSLLSEA
;
A
#
# COMPACT_ATOMS: atom_id res chain seq x y z
N MET A 1 28.94 -37.63 -8.90
CA MET A 1 28.16 -37.56 -7.66
C MET A 1 27.68 -36.13 -7.50
N ASN A 2 26.38 -35.91 -7.57
CA ASN A 2 25.80 -34.60 -7.60
C ASN A 2 25.52 -34.16 -6.15
N LEU A 3 26.34 -33.30 -5.58
CA LEU A 3 26.29 -32.83 -4.19
C LEU A 3 24.92 -32.17 -3.80
N THR A 4 24.18 -31.69 -4.79
CA THR A 4 22.85 -31.12 -4.58
C THR A 4 21.75 -32.11 -4.25
N ALA A 5 21.89 -33.41 -4.62
CA ALA A 5 20.90 -34.43 -4.31
C ALA A 5 20.97 -34.90 -2.84
N THR A 6 22.15 -34.86 -2.22
CA THR A 6 22.36 -35.28 -0.82
C THR A 6 21.80 -34.26 0.18
N TRP A 7 21.95 -32.97 -0.10
CA TRP A 7 21.45 -31.91 0.78
C TRP A 7 19.91 -31.86 0.85
N ASN A 8 19.24 -32.21 -0.25
CA ASN A 8 17.78 -32.29 -0.26
C ASN A 8 17.25 -33.51 0.49
N ALA A 9 17.99 -34.64 0.51
CA ALA A 9 17.58 -35.86 1.22
C ALA A 9 17.59 -35.63 2.74
N ASP A 10 18.67 -35.07 3.29
CA ASP A 10 18.78 -34.78 4.72
C ASP A 10 17.71 -33.78 5.20
N TYR A 11 17.37 -32.82 4.37
CA TYR A 11 16.28 -31.85 4.67
C TYR A 11 14.91 -32.54 4.68
N ILE A 12 14.63 -33.41 3.70
CA ILE A 12 13.37 -34.15 3.61
C ILE A 12 13.23 -35.09 4.79
N ASP A 13 14.31 -35.80 5.16
CA ASP A 13 14.33 -36.70 6.31
C ASP A 13 14.09 -35.93 7.62
N ALA A 14 14.69 -34.78 7.78
CA ALA A 14 14.43 -33.91 8.94
C ALA A 14 12.96 -33.40 9.01
N GLN A 15 12.35 -33.07 7.87
CA GLN A 15 10.93 -32.70 7.82
C GLN A 15 10.02 -33.93 8.10
N TYR A 16 10.41 -35.13 7.66
CA TYR A 16 9.67 -36.33 7.94
C TYR A 16 9.66 -36.72 9.43
N GLU A 17 10.80 -36.59 10.11
CA GLU A 17 10.86 -36.80 11.57
C GLU A 17 10.06 -35.75 12.35
N ARG A 18 10.05 -34.52 11.87
CA ARG A 18 9.18 -33.45 12.44
C ARG A 18 7.70 -33.77 12.21
N TRP A 19 7.33 -34.28 11.05
CA TRP A 19 5.96 -34.66 10.77
C TRP A 19 5.49 -35.82 11.67
N LYS A 20 6.35 -36.80 11.90
CA LYS A 20 6.03 -37.88 12.85
C LYS A 20 5.83 -37.42 14.28
N SER A 21 6.60 -36.46 14.73
CA SER A 21 6.57 -35.98 16.12
C SER A 21 5.54 -34.87 16.35
N ALA A 22 5.29 -33.98 15.37
CA ALA A 22 4.39 -32.85 15.47
C ALA A 22 3.80 -32.48 14.09
N PRO A 23 2.81 -33.20 13.56
CA PRO A 23 2.26 -33.01 12.20
C PRO A 23 1.74 -31.57 11.97
N ASP A 24 1.13 -30.97 13.00
CA ASP A 24 0.56 -29.63 12.93
C ASP A 24 1.60 -28.51 12.84
N GLY A 25 2.86 -28.81 13.11
CA GLY A 25 3.98 -27.88 12.98
C GLY A 25 4.57 -27.75 11.58
N LEU A 26 4.00 -28.47 10.59
CA LEU A 26 4.46 -28.46 9.20
C LEU A 26 3.40 -27.84 8.27
N SER A 27 3.88 -27.26 7.15
CA SER A 27 2.97 -26.76 6.12
C SER A 27 2.09 -27.90 5.57
N GLN A 28 0.90 -27.53 5.11
CA GLN A 28 -0.08 -28.47 4.58
C GLN A 28 0.47 -29.30 3.41
N ASP A 29 1.36 -28.73 2.60
CA ASP A 29 2.02 -29.40 1.49
C ASP A 29 2.94 -30.53 1.98
N TRP A 30 3.70 -30.32 3.05
CA TRP A 30 4.52 -31.33 3.68
C TRP A 30 3.68 -32.41 4.37
N ARG A 31 2.57 -32.05 4.98
CA ARG A 31 1.64 -33.03 5.58
C ARG A 31 1.05 -33.94 4.53
N TYR A 32 0.51 -33.39 3.44
CA TYR A 32 -0.01 -34.21 2.34
C TYR A 32 1.06 -35.06 1.64
N PHE A 33 2.27 -34.52 1.54
CA PHE A 33 3.39 -35.29 0.99
C PHE A 33 3.70 -36.51 1.86
N PHE A 34 3.82 -36.35 3.18
CA PHE A 34 4.14 -37.44 4.09
C PHE A 34 2.95 -38.37 4.38
N GLU A 35 1.73 -37.86 4.40
CA GLU A 35 0.51 -38.70 4.44
C GLU A 35 0.43 -39.61 3.21
N GLY A 36 0.69 -39.06 2.02
CA GLY A 36 0.76 -39.85 0.78
C GLY A 36 1.92 -40.86 0.81
N PHE A 37 3.04 -40.50 1.38
CA PHE A 37 4.19 -41.38 1.56
C PHE A 37 3.89 -42.52 2.53
N GLU A 38 3.28 -42.26 3.69
CA GLU A 38 2.89 -43.29 4.65
C GLU A 38 1.76 -44.19 4.13
N LEU A 39 0.78 -43.63 3.42
CA LEU A 39 -0.23 -44.43 2.72
C LEU A 39 0.41 -45.42 1.72
N ALA A 40 1.42 -44.98 0.99
CA ALA A 40 2.17 -45.82 0.07
C ALA A 40 3.04 -46.90 0.80
N VAL A 41 3.52 -46.58 2.02
CA VAL A 41 4.32 -47.50 2.85
C VAL A 41 3.45 -48.44 3.68
N SER A 42 2.24 -47.99 4.13
CA SER A 42 1.33 -48.81 4.98
C SER A 42 0.51 -49.83 4.20
N ASP A 43 0.37 -49.66 2.88
CA ASP A 43 -0.36 -50.61 2.00
C ASP A 43 0.49 -51.86 1.66
N LYS A 44 1.17 -52.41 2.67
CA LYS A 44 1.98 -53.64 2.58
C LYS A 44 1.16 -54.92 2.57
N SER A 45 -0.15 -54.88 2.39
CA SER A 45 -0.96 -56.07 2.20
C SER A 45 -1.59 -56.09 0.80
N THR A 46 -1.07 -56.99 -0.01
CA THR A 46 -1.50 -57.41 -1.37
C THR A 46 -0.89 -56.64 -2.53
N ALA A 47 0.06 -57.30 -3.17
CA ALA A 47 0.82 -56.99 -4.37
C ALA A 47 1.93 -55.94 -4.15
N GLU A 48 3.17 -56.36 -4.36
CA GLU A 48 4.33 -55.53 -4.68
C GLU A 48 3.99 -54.62 -5.87
N LYS A 49 3.33 -53.50 -5.61
CA LYS A 49 3.43 -52.35 -6.50
C LYS A 49 4.84 -51.82 -6.30
N THR A 50 5.77 -52.29 -7.09
CA THR A 50 7.05 -51.59 -7.26
C THR A 50 6.75 -50.14 -7.49
N ILE A 51 7.09 -49.30 -6.50
CA ILE A 51 7.01 -47.83 -6.66
C ILE A 51 7.87 -47.55 -7.88
N ASP A 52 7.23 -47.05 -8.93
CA ASP A 52 7.93 -46.68 -10.16
C ASP A 52 8.85 -45.52 -9.85
N LYS A 53 10.14 -45.83 -9.65
CA LYS A 53 11.16 -44.82 -9.32
C LYS A 53 11.23 -43.72 -10.39
N ASP A 54 11.05 -44.09 -11.64
CA ASP A 54 11.05 -43.15 -12.75
C ASP A 54 9.88 -42.19 -12.65
N TRP A 55 8.69 -42.66 -12.27
CA TRP A 55 7.53 -41.82 -12.06
C TRP A 55 7.74 -40.84 -10.88
N LEU A 56 8.31 -41.30 -9.75
CA LEU A 56 8.61 -40.46 -8.61
C LEU A 56 9.62 -39.35 -8.97
N GLU A 57 10.68 -39.69 -9.71
CA GLU A 57 11.66 -38.73 -10.16
C GLU A 57 11.02 -37.66 -11.10
N ARG A 58 10.17 -38.10 -12.04
CA ARG A 58 9.45 -37.20 -12.94
C ARG A 58 8.47 -36.31 -12.15
N GLN A 59 7.75 -36.86 -11.18
CA GLN A 59 6.87 -36.09 -10.30
C GLN A 59 7.66 -35.02 -9.53
N ALA A 60 8.84 -35.35 -8.99
CA ALA A 60 9.70 -34.38 -8.30
C ALA A 60 10.18 -33.26 -9.24
N ARG A 61 10.50 -33.57 -10.49
CA ARG A 61 10.87 -32.59 -11.53
C ARG A 61 9.69 -31.66 -11.85
N VAL A 62 8.46 -32.20 -11.93
CA VAL A 62 7.25 -31.39 -12.14
C VAL A 62 6.98 -30.48 -10.93
N GLN A 63 7.17 -30.94 -9.70
CA GLN A 63 7.06 -30.11 -8.51
C GLN A 63 8.11 -29.00 -8.50
N ALA A 64 9.34 -29.29 -8.92
CA ALA A 64 10.39 -28.28 -9.06
C ALA A 64 10.05 -27.22 -10.12
N LEU A 65 9.44 -27.63 -11.24
CA LEU A 65 8.93 -26.70 -12.26
C LEU A 65 7.81 -25.81 -11.70
N ILE A 66 6.82 -26.38 -11.00
CA ILE A 66 5.74 -25.63 -10.35
C ILE A 66 6.33 -24.60 -9.39
N TYR A 67 7.25 -25.03 -8.52
CA TYR A 67 7.92 -24.14 -7.59
C TYR A 67 8.66 -22.99 -8.31
N ARG A 68 9.34 -23.30 -9.41
CA ARG A 68 10.06 -22.30 -10.18
C ARG A 68 9.14 -21.26 -10.83
N TYR A 69 7.96 -21.66 -11.30
CA TYR A 69 6.96 -20.69 -11.78
C TYR A 69 6.42 -19.80 -10.66
N ARG A 70 6.23 -20.33 -9.46
CA ARG A 70 5.84 -19.54 -8.28
C ARG A 70 6.90 -18.51 -7.91
N ASP A 71 8.18 -18.88 -8.05
CA ASP A 71 9.35 -18.07 -7.70
C ASP A 71 9.69 -17.03 -8.79
N LEU A 72 9.73 -17.46 -10.05
CA LEU A 72 10.25 -16.66 -11.16
C LEU A 72 9.24 -16.44 -12.30
N GLY A 73 7.98 -16.85 -12.17
CA GLY A 73 6.98 -16.70 -13.22
C GLY A 73 6.78 -15.26 -13.68
N HIS A 74 6.95 -14.32 -12.76
CA HIS A 74 6.91 -12.88 -13.05
C HIS A 74 7.93 -12.42 -14.11
N LEU A 75 9.03 -13.16 -14.32
CA LEU A 75 10.04 -12.84 -15.34
C LEU A 75 9.55 -13.14 -16.77
N LEU A 76 8.52 -13.98 -16.89
CA LEU A 76 7.88 -14.33 -18.16
C LEU A 76 6.54 -13.59 -18.36
N ALA A 77 6.11 -12.80 -17.39
CA ALA A 77 4.87 -12.05 -17.48
C ALA A 77 4.97 -10.94 -18.54
N CYS A 78 3.88 -10.77 -19.29
CA CYS A 78 3.72 -9.67 -20.24
C CYS A 78 3.30 -8.43 -19.48
N LEU A 79 4.25 -7.61 -19.08
CA LEU A 79 4.02 -6.46 -18.20
C LEU A 79 4.17 -5.13 -18.93
N ASP A 80 5.16 -5.02 -19.84
CA ASP A 80 5.50 -3.77 -20.50
C ASP A 80 4.63 -3.53 -21.75
N PRO A 81 3.78 -2.49 -21.78
CA PRO A 81 2.97 -2.16 -22.95
C PRO A 81 3.78 -1.69 -24.15
N LEU A 82 5.03 -1.26 -23.96
CA LEU A 82 5.90 -0.77 -25.03
C LEU A 82 6.84 -1.84 -25.61
N ALA A 83 6.92 -3.01 -24.96
CA ALA A 83 7.77 -4.11 -25.42
C ALA A 83 6.95 -5.32 -25.89
N ALA A 84 7.59 -6.19 -26.68
CA ALA A 84 6.99 -7.49 -27.00
C ALA A 84 6.94 -8.37 -25.76
N CYS A 85 5.82 -9.09 -25.58
CA CYS A 85 5.70 -10.03 -24.47
C CYS A 85 6.80 -11.11 -24.51
N PRO A 86 7.42 -11.44 -23.38
CA PRO A 86 8.37 -12.54 -23.30
C PRO A 86 7.68 -13.86 -23.70
N ILE A 87 8.30 -14.62 -24.59
CA ILE A 87 7.75 -15.92 -25.05
C ILE A 87 8.33 -17.09 -24.28
N ASP A 88 9.55 -16.92 -23.76
CA ASP A 88 10.31 -17.96 -23.12
C ASP A 88 11.28 -17.41 -22.08
N HIS A 89 11.59 -18.24 -21.08
CA HIS A 89 12.63 -17.96 -20.09
C HIS A 89 13.39 -19.23 -19.76
N PRO A 90 14.74 -19.28 -19.86
CA PRO A 90 15.52 -20.49 -19.73
C PRO A 90 15.26 -21.28 -18.42
N LEU A 91 15.04 -20.56 -17.31
CA LEU A 91 14.80 -21.18 -15.99
C LEU A 91 13.36 -21.70 -15.81
N LEU A 92 12.43 -21.41 -16.73
CA LEU A 92 11.03 -21.83 -16.70
C LEU A 92 10.72 -22.90 -17.76
N ASN A 93 11.71 -23.27 -18.57
CA ASN A 93 11.58 -24.31 -19.58
C ASN A 93 11.52 -25.70 -18.93
N PRO A 94 10.61 -26.58 -19.38
CA PRO A 94 10.58 -27.99 -18.94
C PRO A 94 11.92 -28.69 -19.08
N SER A 95 12.69 -28.40 -20.12
CA SER A 95 14.03 -28.97 -20.36
C SER A 95 15.03 -28.63 -19.24
N ALA A 96 14.90 -27.50 -18.54
CA ALA A 96 15.73 -27.18 -17.38
C ALA A 96 15.54 -28.16 -16.20
N PHE A 97 14.43 -28.89 -16.22
CA PHE A 97 14.07 -29.89 -15.22
C PHE A 97 14.19 -31.31 -15.77
N ASN A 98 14.88 -31.52 -16.90
CA ASN A 98 14.94 -32.80 -17.59
C ASN A 98 13.56 -33.40 -17.89
N LEU A 99 12.57 -32.56 -18.18
CA LEU A 99 11.26 -32.94 -18.70
C LEU A 99 11.27 -32.80 -20.22
N THR A 100 10.79 -33.84 -20.92
CA THR A 100 10.83 -33.93 -22.38
C THR A 100 9.44 -33.79 -23.00
N SER A 101 9.36 -33.78 -24.34
CA SER A 101 8.08 -33.81 -25.06
C SER A 101 7.23 -35.04 -24.75
N GLU A 102 7.87 -36.16 -24.40
CA GLU A 102 7.19 -37.43 -24.04
C GLU A 102 6.46 -37.31 -22.68
N ASP A 103 6.94 -36.45 -21.78
CA ASP A 103 6.33 -36.21 -20.48
C ASP A 103 5.07 -35.35 -20.54
N LEU A 104 4.85 -34.59 -21.63
CA LEU A 104 3.79 -33.61 -21.72
C LEU A 104 2.37 -34.18 -21.55
N ASP A 105 2.15 -35.40 -21.98
CA ASP A 105 0.86 -36.09 -21.93
C ASP A 105 0.73 -37.03 -20.70
N LEU A 106 1.78 -37.17 -19.91
CA LEU A 106 1.75 -37.94 -18.67
C LEU A 106 1.05 -37.15 -17.55
N GLU A 107 0.29 -37.88 -16.73
CA GLU A 107 -0.44 -37.30 -15.59
C GLU A 107 0.44 -37.21 -14.35
N PHE A 108 0.43 -36.00 -13.74
CA PHE A 108 1.15 -35.71 -12.51
C PHE A 108 0.22 -35.17 -11.42
N VAL A 109 0.61 -35.30 -10.17
CA VAL A 109 -0.12 -34.75 -9.02
C VAL A 109 0.06 -33.24 -8.97
N ALA A 110 -1.05 -32.53 -9.09
CA ALA A 110 -1.10 -31.06 -9.10
C ALA A 110 -2.46 -30.54 -8.59
N PRO A 111 -2.76 -30.66 -7.27
CA PRO A 111 -4.11 -30.50 -6.72
C PRO A 111 -4.69 -29.10 -6.90
N ARG A 112 -3.87 -28.03 -6.91
CA ARG A 112 -4.34 -26.66 -7.13
C ARG A 112 -4.67 -26.34 -8.58
N PHE A 113 -4.21 -27.18 -9.53
CA PHE A 113 -4.38 -26.96 -10.97
C PHE A 113 -5.47 -27.83 -11.61
N SER A 114 -5.99 -28.82 -10.86
CA SER A 114 -7.04 -29.71 -11.35
C SER A 114 -7.96 -30.14 -10.22
N LYS A 115 -9.27 -30.25 -10.52
CA LYS A 115 -10.27 -30.75 -9.57
C LYS A 115 -10.05 -32.22 -9.17
N SER A 116 -9.46 -33.03 -10.06
CA SER A 116 -9.11 -34.44 -9.78
C SER A 116 -7.84 -34.59 -8.95
N GLY A 117 -7.11 -33.49 -8.70
CA GLY A 117 -5.79 -33.48 -8.08
C GLY A 117 -4.66 -33.96 -8.99
N ARG A 118 -4.96 -34.36 -10.24
CA ARG A 118 -3.99 -34.81 -11.25
C ARG A 118 -4.29 -34.16 -12.60
N ALA A 119 -3.25 -33.91 -13.38
CA ALA A 119 -3.38 -33.34 -14.72
C ALA A 119 -2.17 -33.72 -15.59
N PRO A 120 -2.34 -33.75 -16.92
CA PRO A 120 -1.22 -33.84 -17.86
C PRO A 120 -0.26 -32.65 -17.67
N LEU A 121 1.06 -32.91 -17.87
CA LEU A 121 2.07 -31.87 -17.71
C LEU A 121 1.78 -30.63 -18.58
N ARG A 122 1.32 -30.83 -19.83
CA ARG A 122 0.96 -29.69 -20.71
C ARG A 122 -0.12 -28.79 -20.08
N THR A 123 -1.11 -29.39 -19.41
CA THR A 123 -2.19 -28.66 -18.73
C THR A 123 -1.65 -27.91 -17.51
N ILE A 124 -0.72 -28.53 -16.77
CA ILE A 124 -0.05 -27.89 -15.62
C ILE A 124 0.76 -26.68 -16.10
N ILE A 125 1.58 -26.84 -17.16
CA ILE A 125 2.37 -25.73 -17.74
C ILE A 125 1.48 -24.60 -18.22
N GLN A 126 0.40 -24.91 -18.93
CA GLN A 126 -0.56 -23.91 -19.38
C GLN A 126 -1.16 -23.13 -18.19
N ALA A 127 -1.57 -23.85 -17.16
CA ALA A 127 -2.12 -23.27 -15.94
C ALA A 127 -1.12 -22.38 -15.20
N LEU A 128 0.15 -22.80 -15.14
CA LEU A 128 1.23 -21.99 -14.56
C LEU A 128 1.48 -20.71 -15.35
N LYS A 129 1.53 -20.80 -16.68
CA LYS A 129 1.67 -19.62 -17.55
C LYS A 129 0.50 -18.65 -17.37
N GLU A 130 -0.73 -19.17 -17.34
CA GLU A 130 -1.92 -18.34 -17.13
C GLU A 130 -1.93 -17.65 -15.75
N THR A 131 -1.40 -18.32 -14.71
CA THR A 131 -1.40 -17.81 -13.34
C THR A 131 -0.31 -16.78 -13.08
N TYR A 132 0.92 -17.01 -13.60
CA TYR A 132 2.12 -16.29 -13.19
C TYR A 132 2.83 -15.55 -14.32
N ALA A 133 2.45 -15.77 -15.57
CA ALA A 133 3.18 -15.28 -16.73
C ALA A 133 2.26 -14.65 -17.80
N HIS A 134 1.08 -14.17 -17.40
CA HIS A 134 0.16 -13.42 -18.26
C HIS A 134 0.32 -11.91 -18.01
N SER A 135 -0.74 -11.17 -17.80
CA SER A 135 -0.74 -9.74 -17.50
C SER A 135 -0.45 -9.41 -16.02
N ILE A 136 -0.27 -10.43 -15.18
CA ILE A 136 0.08 -10.30 -13.76
C ILE A 136 1.31 -11.14 -13.48
N GLY A 137 2.37 -10.51 -12.97
CA GLY A 137 3.52 -11.14 -12.34
C GLY A 137 3.42 -11.00 -10.83
N VAL A 138 3.81 -12.02 -10.06
CA VAL A 138 3.70 -11.97 -8.60
C VAL A 138 5.01 -12.40 -7.96
N GLU A 139 5.51 -11.58 -7.05
CA GLU A 139 6.63 -11.93 -6.18
C GLU A 139 6.14 -12.16 -4.76
N PHE A 140 6.18 -13.41 -4.29
CA PHE A 140 5.68 -13.79 -2.97
C PHE A 140 6.45 -14.96 -2.33
N MET A 141 7.34 -15.62 -3.07
CA MET A 141 8.09 -16.76 -2.54
C MET A 141 9.16 -16.35 -1.52
N HIS A 142 9.52 -15.06 -1.45
CA HIS A 142 10.37 -14.48 -0.42
C HIS A 142 9.67 -14.32 0.94
N LEU A 143 8.33 -14.41 1.00
CA LEU A 143 7.58 -14.38 2.26
C LEU A 143 8.02 -15.55 3.14
N GLN A 144 8.34 -15.28 4.41
CA GLN A 144 8.81 -16.33 5.32
C GLN A 144 7.67 -17.10 5.97
N ASP A 145 6.50 -16.46 6.13
CA ASP A 145 5.32 -17.09 6.71
C ASP A 145 4.65 -18.04 5.69
N PRO A 146 4.54 -19.35 5.97
CA PRO A 146 3.89 -20.31 5.09
C PRO A 146 2.39 -20.07 4.96
N ASP A 147 1.72 -19.52 5.97
CA ASP A 147 0.28 -19.25 5.90
C ASP A 147 -0.03 -18.13 4.91
N GLU A 148 0.81 -17.11 4.84
CA GLU A 148 0.70 -16.04 3.85
C GLU A 148 0.90 -16.57 2.42
N ARG A 149 1.95 -17.39 2.20
CA ARG A 149 2.20 -18.01 0.88
C ARG A 149 1.05 -18.91 0.46
N ASN A 150 0.59 -19.79 1.34
CA ASN A 150 -0.50 -20.70 1.04
C ASN A 150 -1.81 -19.96 0.76
N TRP A 151 -2.09 -18.91 1.50
CA TRP A 151 -3.27 -18.08 1.29
C TRP A 151 -3.26 -17.44 -0.12
N LEU A 152 -2.11 -16.95 -0.58
CA LEU A 152 -1.95 -16.41 -1.93
C LEU A 152 -2.11 -17.50 -2.99
N LEU A 153 -1.47 -18.66 -2.79
CA LEU A 153 -1.58 -19.82 -3.70
C LEU A 153 -3.03 -20.28 -3.86
N ASP A 154 -3.78 -20.37 -2.76
CA ASP A 154 -5.18 -20.82 -2.75
C ASP A 154 -6.12 -19.82 -3.47
N ARG A 155 -5.76 -18.55 -3.57
CA ARG A 155 -6.53 -17.54 -4.28
C ARG A 155 -6.15 -17.40 -5.76
N MET A 156 -4.86 -17.53 -6.07
CA MET A 156 -4.36 -17.31 -7.42
C MET A 156 -4.47 -18.58 -8.30
N GLU A 157 -4.01 -19.75 -7.82
CA GLU A 157 -3.85 -20.94 -8.66
C GLU A 157 -5.18 -21.55 -9.14
N PRO A 158 -6.22 -21.73 -8.32
CA PRO A 158 -7.48 -22.29 -8.78
C PRO A 158 -8.19 -21.44 -9.83
N GLY A 159 -8.09 -20.12 -9.70
CA GLY A 159 -8.68 -19.12 -10.60
C GLY A 159 -7.79 -18.72 -11.77
N ARG A 160 -6.56 -19.22 -11.84
CA ARG A 160 -5.53 -18.79 -12.82
C ARG A 160 -5.19 -17.31 -12.69
N ASN A 161 -5.32 -16.77 -11.50
CA ASN A 161 -5.09 -15.35 -11.18
C ASN A 161 -5.86 -14.40 -12.14
N LYS A 162 -7.05 -14.81 -12.56
CA LYS A 162 -7.94 -14.07 -13.47
C LYS A 162 -9.22 -13.70 -12.75
N SER A 163 -9.70 -12.49 -12.99
CA SER A 163 -11.02 -12.06 -12.57
C SER A 163 -12.13 -12.76 -13.35
N LYS A 164 -13.27 -12.91 -12.71
CA LYS A 164 -14.52 -13.35 -13.36
C LYS A 164 -15.56 -12.26 -13.16
N PHE A 165 -15.30 -11.09 -13.72
CA PHE A 165 -16.24 -9.98 -13.64
C PHE A 165 -17.46 -10.21 -14.53
N ASP A 166 -18.63 -9.85 -14.01
CA ASP A 166 -19.85 -9.80 -14.79
C ASP A 166 -19.87 -8.58 -15.72
N HIS A 167 -20.88 -8.53 -16.58
CA HIS A 167 -21.02 -7.45 -17.55
C HIS A 167 -21.18 -6.07 -16.89
N THR A 168 -21.76 -6.00 -15.69
CA THR A 168 -21.96 -4.75 -14.94
C THR A 168 -20.62 -4.16 -14.51
N VAL A 169 -19.73 -4.99 -13.96
CA VAL A 169 -18.38 -4.56 -13.56
C VAL A 169 -17.55 -4.17 -14.77
N LYS A 170 -17.58 -4.96 -15.86
CA LYS A 170 -16.85 -4.63 -17.09
C LYS A 170 -17.35 -3.31 -17.70
N ARG A 171 -18.65 -3.06 -17.67
CA ARG A 171 -19.22 -1.80 -18.13
C ARG A 171 -18.77 -0.63 -17.29
N ARG A 172 -18.75 -0.75 -15.98
CA ARG A 172 -18.24 0.29 -15.08
C ARG A 172 -16.74 0.59 -15.27
N ILE A 173 -15.94 -0.44 -15.54
CA ILE A 173 -14.54 -0.26 -15.92
C ILE A 173 -14.45 0.60 -17.18
N LEU A 174 -15.27 0.32 -18.20
CA LEU A 174 -15.34 1.10 -19.43
C LEU A 174 -15.72 2.56 -19.14
N ASP A 175 -16.79 2.79 -18.39
CA ASP A 175 -17.27 4.12 -18.06
C ASP A 175 -16.16 4.95 -17.36
N ASN A 176 -15.47 4.35 -16.40
CA ASN A 176 -14.36 5.00 -15.69
C ASN A 176 -13.16 5.30 -16.62
N LEU A 177 -12.83 4.41 -17.57
CA LEU A 177 -11.78 4.65 -18.55
C LEU A 177 -12.12 5.82 -19.49
N PHE A 178 -13.38 5.90 -19.93
CA PHE A 178 -13.84 7.02 -20.76
C PHE A 178 -13.82 8.35 -19.97
N GLU A 179 -14.32 8.35 -18.75
CA GLU A 179 -14.27 9.54 -17.88
C GLU A 179 -12.83 10.03 -17.71
N ALA A 180 -11.90 9.14 -17.37
CA ALA A 180 -10.50 9.46 -17.17
C ALA A 180 -9.84 10.01 -18.43
N ALA A 181 -9.98 9.32 -19.56
CA ALA A 181 -9.32 9.69 -20.80
C ALA A 181 -9.88 10.98 -21.43
N LEU A 182 -11.22 11.11 -21.49
CA LEU A 182 -11.85 12.28 -22.08
C LEU A 182 -11.61 13.56 -21.27
N PHE A 183 -11.52 13.44 -19.95
CA PHE A 183 -11.13 14.55 -19.07
C PHE A 183 -9.71 15.07 -19.40
N GLU A 184 -8.73 14.18 -19.51
CA GLU A 184 -7.36 14.55 -19.87
C GLU A 184 -7.29 15.18 -21.27
N GLN A 185 -7.96 14.59 -22.25
CA GLN A 185 -8.02 15.10 -23.61
C GLN A 185 -8.72 16.47 -23.68
N PHE A 186 -9.78 16.68 -22.90
CA PHE A 186 -10.50 17.95 -22.80
C PHE A 186 -9.59 19.05 -22.25
N ILE A 187 -8.90 18.80 -21.14
CA ILE A 187 -7.96 19.76 -20.55
C ILE A 187 -6.82 20.04 -21.53
N ASN A 188 -6.28 19.02 -22.17
CA ASN A 188 -5.21 19.19 -23.17
C ASN A 188 -5.63 20.13 -24.32
N LYS A 189 -6.87 20.06 -24.75
CA LYS A 189 -7.42 20.88 -25.84
C LYS A 189 -7.75 22.31 -25.40
N LYS A 190 -8.25 22.47 -24.16
CA LYS A 190 -8.72 23.78 -23.66
C LYS A 190 -7.61 24.59 -23.01
N TYR A 191 -6.68 23.94 -22.30
CA TYR A 191 -5.61 24.55 -21.52
C TYR A 191 -4.24 24.11 -22.06
N ILE A 192 -3.93 24.55 -23.27
CA ILE A 192 -2.72 24.13 -24.01
C ILE A 192 -1.46 24.50 -23.22
N ALA A 193 -0.56 23.52 -23.05
CA ALA A 193 0.74 23.64 -22.35
C ALA A 193 0.64 24.07 -20.86
N VAL A 194 -0.54 24.08 -20.27
CA VAL A 194 -0.69 24.32 -18.82
C VAL A 194 -0.38 23.02 -18.07
N THR A 195 0.51 23.12 -17.09
CA THR A 195 0.94 21.96 -16.28
C THR A 195 -0.24 21.32 -15.55
N ARG A 196 -0.40 20.00 -15.73
CA ARG A 196 -1.40 19.16 -15.05
C ARG A 196 -0.87 17.79 -14.63
N PHE A 197 0.28 17.36 -15.14
CA PHE A 197 0.87 16.03 -14.94
C PHE A 197 -0.11 14.89 -15.29
N SER A 198 -0.41 14.81 -16.59
CA SER A 198 -1.40 13.87 -17.14
C SER A 198 -1.20 12.43 -16.72
N LEU A 199 -2.32 11.72 -16.47
CA LEU A 199 -2.36 10.28 -16.18
C LEU A 199 -2.32 9.43 -17.46
N GLU A 200 -2.50 10.00 -18.64
CA GLU A 200 -2.60 9.23 -19.90
C GLU A 200 -1.45 8.25 -20.09
N GLY A 201 -1.81 7.00 -20.37
CA GLY A 201 -0.92 5.83 -20.36
C GLY A 201 -1.00 4.99 -19.08
N GLY A 202 -1.56 5.54 -17.98
CA GLY A 202 -1.88 4.87 -16.74
C GLY A 202 -3.38 4.89 -16.39
N ASP A 203 -4.24 5.06 -17.38
CA ASP A 203 -5.69 5.29 -17.23
C ASP A 203 -6.41 4.18 -16.45
N ALA A 204 -5.91 2.93 -16.51
CA ALA A 204 -6.46 1.78 -15.78
C ALA A 204 -6.48 1.96 -14.24
N ILE A 205 -5.71 2.92 -13.73
CA ILE A 205 -5.64 3.22 -12.29
C ILE A 205 -7.01 3.73 -11.78
N ILE A 206 -7.73 4.52 -12.57
CA ILE A 206 -9.03 5.08 -12.13
C ILE A 206 -10.08 3.98 -11.88
N PRO A 207 -10.37 3.06 -12.82
CA PRO A 207 -11.30 1.95 -12.53
C PRO A 207 -10.80 1.03 -11.41
N ALA A 208 -9.48 0.85 -11.25
CA ALA A 208 -8.92 0.04 -10.18
C ALA A 208 -9.13 0.67 -8.79
N LEU A 209 -8.91 1.98 -8.65
CA LEU A 209 -9.18 2.71 -7.42
C LEU A 209 -10.66 2.73 -7.06
N ASN A 210 -11.55 2.94 -8.03
CA ASN A 210 -13.00 2.84 -7.80
C ASN A 210 -13.41 1.44 -7.36
N GLY A 211 -12.85 0.38 -7.99
CA GLY A 211 -13.05 -1.01 -7.59
C GLY A 211 -12.54 -1.32 -6.18
N LEU A 212 -11.39 -0.74 -5.78
CA LEU A 212 -10.86 -0.84 -4.42
C LEU A 212 -11.82 -0.22 -3.41
N VAL A 213 -12.26 1.02 -3.65
CA VAL A 213 -13.18 1.76 -2.76
C VAL A 213 -14.43 0.95 -2.46
N GLU A 214 -15.08 0.42 -3.49
CA GLU A 214 -16.26 -0.43 -3.32
C GLU A 214 -15.96 -1.72 -2.54
N HIS A 215 -14.83 -2.36 -2.84
CA HIS A 215 -14.44 -3.61 -2.19
C HIS A 215 -14.14 -3.43 -0.70
N VAL A 216 -13.39 -2.38 -0.33
CA VAL A 216 -13.04 -2.14 1.08
C VAL A 216 -14.21 -1.63 1.91
N ALA A 217 -15.13 -0.87 1.30
CA ALA A 217 -16.36 -0.46 1.96
C ALA A 217 -17.24 -1.68 2.37
N GLN A 218 -17.31 -2.70 1.51
CA GLN A 218 -17.99 -3.97 1.82
C GLN A 218 -17.33 -4.72 2.99
N LYS A 219 -16.06 -4.44 3.27
CA LYS A 219 -15.32 -5.01 4.42
C LYS A 219 -15.47 -4.18 5.70
N GLY A 220 -16.23 -3.09 5.64
CA GLY A 220 -16.44 -2.20 6.79
C GLY A 220 -15.39 -1.12 6.96
N CYS A 221 -14.59 -0.83 5.93
CA CYS A 221 -13.75 0.36 5.89
C CYS A 221 -14.64 1.60 5.86
N GLY A 222 -14.41 2.54 6.76
CA GLY A 222 -15.13 3.81 6.83
C GLY A 222 -14.35 4.99 6.25
N GLU A 223 -13.02 4.89 6.23
CA GLU A 223 -12.16 5.98 5.78
C GLU A 223 -10.95 5.47 4.97
N ILE A 224 -10.58 6.21 3.93
CA ILE A 224 -9.31 6.04 3.21
C ILE A 224 -8.53 7.35 3.32
N ILE A 225 -7.29 7.26 3.75
CA ILE A 225 -6.36 8.38 3.74
C ILE A 225 -5.39 8.15 2.58
N LEU A 226 -5.45 9.04 1.61
CA LEU A 226 -4.74 8.93 0.34
C LEU A 226 -3.58 9.93 0.29
N GLY A 227 -2.38 9.44 0.06
CA GLY A 227 -1.20 10.23 -0.31
C GLY A 227 -0.80 9.92 -1.74
N MET A 228 -0.44 10.94 -2.52
CA MET A 228 0.02 10.72 -3.88
C MET A 228 0.89 11.85 -4.41
N ALA A 229 1.78 11.52 -5.34
CA ALA A 229 2.51 12.50 -6.12
C ALA A 229 1.57 13.27 -7.09
N HIS A 230 2.14 14.16 -7.87
CA HIS A 230 1.42 15.06 -8.78
C HIS A 230 0.74 14.35 -9.95
N ARG A 231 1.33 13.22 -10.47
CA ARG A 231 0.82 12.55 -11.68
C ARG A 231 -0.54 11.92 -11.49
N GLY A 232 -1.51 12.34 -12.32
CA GLY A 232 -2.89 11.88 -12.25
C GLY A 232 -3.70 12.44 -11.08
N ARG A 233 -3.16 13.39 -10.30
CA ARG A 233 -3.84 13.92 -9.12
C ARG A 233 -5.17 14.59 -9.45
N LEU A 234 -5.24 15.37 -10.51
CA LEU A 234 -6.50 16.00 -10.95
C LEU A 234 -7.52 14.96 -11.42
N ASN A 235 -7.06 13.91 -12.09
CA ASN A 235 -7.92 12.80 -12.54
C ASN A 235 -8.48 12.02 -11.34
N VAL A 236 -7.67 11.75 -10.32
CA VAL A 236 -8.10 11.14 -9.06
C VAL A 236 -9.11 12.04 -8.33
N GLN A 237 -8.86 13.35 -8.26
CA GLN A 237 -9.83 14.29 -7.67
C GLN A 237 -11.17 14.26 -8.40
N ALA A 238 -11.17 14.30 -9.75
CA ALA A 238 -12.39 14.30 -10.55
C ALA A 238 -13.15 12.97 -10.45
N HIS A 239 -12.47 11.82 -10.60
CA HIS A 239 -13.13 10.55 -10.88
C HIS A 239 -13.15 9.56 -9.71
N LEU A 240 -12.25 9.70 -8.73
CA LEU A 240 -12.34 8.95 -7.47
C LEU A 240 -13.05 9.79 -6.40
N LEU A 241 -12.60 11.03 -6.18
CA LEU A 241 -13.12 11.89 -5.12
C LEU A 241 -14.38 12.66 -5.53
N LYS A 242 -14.76 12.57 -6.80
CA LYS A 242 -15.96 13.23 -7.37
C LYS A 242 -15.98 14.75 -7.19
N ARG A 243 -14.78 15.36 -7.18
CA ARG A 243 -14.65 16.83 -7.18
C ARG A 243 -15.32 17.40 -8.45
N PRO A 244 -16.17 18.45 -8.33
CA PRO A 244 -16.79 19.07 -9.50
C PRO A 244 -15.76 19.55 -10.52
N TYR A 245 -16.07 19.40 -11.81
CA TYR A 245 -15.17 19.87 -12.87
C TYR A 245 -15.01 21.39 -12.85
N GLU A 246 -16.05 22.10 -12.45
CA GLU A 246 -16.06 23.56 -12.29
C GLU A 246 -14.97 24.00 -11.31
N ASP A 247 -14.83 23.30 -10.17
CA ASP A 247 -13.81 23.60 -9.17
C ASP A 247 -12.39 23.38 -9.72
N ILE A 248 -12.21 22.32 -10.51
CA ILE A 248 -10.92 22.01 -11.12
C ILE A 248 -10.59 23.02 -12.23
N PHE A 249 -11.56 23.37 -13.08
CA PHE A 249 -11.34 24.30 -14.19
C PHE A 249 -11.09 25.74 -13.70
N SER A 250 -11.73 26.16 -12.61
CA SER A 250 -11.46 27.45 -12.01
C SER A 250 -9.99 27.62 -11.56
N GLU A 251 -9.35 26.54 -11.10
CA GLU A 251 -7.91 26.57 -10.78
C GLU A 251 -7.01 26.73 -12.02
N PHE A 252 -7.50 26.42 -13.23
CA PHE A 252 -6.78 26.68 -14.47
C PHE A 252 -6.93 28.12 -14.95
N GLU A 253 -8.05 28.77 -14.63
CA GLU A 253 -8.33 30.16 -15.02
C GLU A 253 -7.67 31.18 -14.09
N SER A 254 -6.94 30.72 -13.07
CA SER A 254 -6.35 31.61 -12.05
C SER A 254 -7.38 32.60 -11.48
N CYS A 255 -8.62 32.14 -11.34
CA CYS A 255 -9.67 32.86 -10.64
C CYS A 255 -9.27 32.97 -9.18
N TYR A 256 -8.93 34.16 -8.75
CA TYR A 256 -8.31 34.45 -7.48
C TYR A 256 -8.90 35.73 -6.98
N ASP A 257 -9.44 35.71 -5.77
CA ASP A 257 -9.85 36.93 -5.08
C ASP A 257 -8.61 37.56 -4.44
N PRO A 258 -8.16 38.75 -4.90
CA PRO A 258 -7.00 39.41 -4.32
C PRO A 258 -7.18 39.76 -2.85
N ASP A 259 -8.42 39.89 -2.38
CA ASP A 259 -8.78 40.27 -1.02
C ASP A 259 -8.96 39.05 -0.09
N ASP A 260 -9.09 37.84 -0.65
CA ASP A 260 -9.14 36.58 0.10
C ASP A 260 -7.74 35.94 0.26
N LEU A 261 -7.01 36.45 1.28
CA LEU A 261 -5.71 35.91 1.68
C LEU A 261 -5.81 34.52 2.36
N SER A 262 -7.00 33.97 2.51
CA SER A 262 -7.21 32.65 3.08
C SER A 262 -6.86 31.52 2.10
N GLY A 263 -6.75 31.82 0.80
CA GLY A 263 -6.27 30.90 -0.21
C GLY A 263 -4.76 30.64 -0.07
N SER A 264 -4.36 29.38 -0.17
CA SER A 264 -2.97 28.96 0.05
C SER A 264 -1.96 29.52 -0.95
N GLY A 265 -2.40 30.05 -2.09
CA GLY A 265 -1.51 30.44 -3.19
C GLY A 265 -0.71 29.26 -3.76
N ASP A 266 -1.03 28.03 -3.41
CA ASP A 266 -0.34 26.82 -3.85
C ASP A 266 -0.84 26.38 -5.23
N VAL A 267 -0.07 25.50 -5.88
CA VAL A 267 -0.39 25.00 -7.21
C VAL A 267 -1.46 23.90 -7.15
N LYS A 268 -2.35 23.86 -8.15
CA LYS A 268 -3.49 22.94 -8.22
C LYS A 268 -3.17 21.46 -8.03
N TYR A 269 -1.97 21.03 -8.37
CA TYR A 269 -1.53 19.63 -8.24
C TYR A 269 -0.90 19.29 -6.88
N HIS A 270 -0.92 20.24 -5.91
CA HIS A 270 -0.58 19.98 -4.50
C HIS A 270 -1.83 19.91 -3.61
N ASN A 271 -2.94 20.48 -4.07
CA ASN A 271 -4.16 20.58 -3.29
C ASN A 271 -4.72 19.20 -2.93
N GLY A 272 -5.12 19.05 -1.68
CA GLY A 272 -5.88 17.92 -1.20
C GLY A 272 -7.39 18.08 -1.47
N PHE A 273 -8.15 17.07 -1.06
CA PHE A 273 -9.61 17.12 -1.14
C PHE A 273 -10.22 16.10 -0.18
N LEU A 274 -11.33 16.47 0.45
CA LEU A 274 -12.12 15.59 1.31
C LEU A 274 -13.47 15.34 0.69
N THR A 275 -13.91 14.09 0.67
CA THR A 275 -15.24 13.72 0.19
C THR A 275 -15.84 12.57 1.01
N ASP A 276 -17.15 12.59 1.15
CA ASP A 276 -17.94 11.48 1.66
C ASP A 276 -18.69 10.84 0.48
N LEU A 277 -18.15 9.72 0.00
CA LEU A 277 -18.74 8.98 -1.11
C LEU A 277 -19.93 8.16 -0.64
N GLN A 278 -21.11 8.42 -1.19
CA GLN A 278 -22.29 7.61 -0.97
C GLN A 278 -22.26 6.40 -1.94
N LEU A 279 -21.95 5.21 -1.42
CA LEU A 279 -21.83 3.99 -2.23
C LEU A 279 -23.15 3.25 -2.36
N THR A 280 -23.97 3.24 -1.29
CA THR A 280 -25.33 2.71 -1.24
C THR A 280 -26.19 3.61 -0.36
N GLN A 281 -27.50 3.35 -0.26
CA GLN A 281 -28.38 4.11 0.65
C GLN A 281 -27.95 4.05 2.13
N SER A 282 -27.21 3.02 2.53
CA SER A 282 -26.80 2.78 3.91
C SER A 282 -25.27 2.75 4.13
N SER A 283 -24.47 2.95 3.08
CA SER A 283 -23.00 2.84 3.14
C SER A 283 -22.36 4.07 2.53
N SER A 284 -21.61 4.81 3.34
CA SER A 284 -20.73 5.91 2.92
C SER A 284 -19.29 5.57 3.27
N LEU A 285 -18.36 6.09 2.51
CA LEU A 285 -16.92 5.97 2.75
C LEU A 285 -16.29 7.34 2.57
N ARG A 286 -15.55 7.78 3.59
CA ARG A 286 -14.82 9.04 3.56
C ARG A 286 -13.45 8.84 2.90
N ILE A 287 -13.08 9.69 1.96
CA ILE A 287 -11.73 9.70 1.38
C ILE A 287 -11.11 11.06 1.62
N PHE A 288 -9.94 11.05 2.22
CA PHE A 288 -9.14 12.23 2.47
C PHE A 288 -7.86 12.16 1.64
N LEU A 289 -7.77 12.98 0.59
CA LEU A 289 -6.54 13.20 -0.16
C LEU A 289 -5.71 14.27 0.55
N ILE A 290 -4.56 13.88 1.07
CA ILE A 290 -3.67 14.81 1.79
C ILE A 290 -3.03 15.80 0.82
N ASN A 291 -2.94 17.08 1.26
CA ASN A 291 -2.10 18.07 0.59
C ASN A 291 -0.64 17.65 0.68
N ASN A 292 0.12 17.83 -0.39
CA ASN A 292 1.55 17.60 -0.32
C ASN A 292 2.34 18.49 -1.28
N PRO A 293 3.58 18.84 -0.93
CA PRO A 293 4.45 19.63 -1.79
C PRO A 293 5.03 18.78 -2.94
N SER A 294 5.82 19.40 -3.79
CA SER A 294 6.59 18.71 -4.85
C SER A 294 7.76 17.86 -4.33
N HIS A 295 7.98 17.80 -3.01
CA HIS A 295 8.95 16.89 -2.40
C HIS A 295 8.39 15.48 -2.46
N LEU A 296 8.86 14.71 -3.44
CA LEU A 296 8.35 13.37 -3.71
C LEU A 296 8.48 12.48 -2.48
N GLU A 297 7.41 11.72 -2.18
CA GLU A 297 7.28 10.73 -1.11
C GLU A 297 7.25 11.33 0.33
N ALA A 298 7.43 12.66 0.48
CA ALA A 298 7.34 13.30 1.81
C ALA A 298 5.96 13.14 2.47
N VAL A 299 4.92 12.87 1.68
CA VAL A 299 3.55 12.62 2.14
C VAL A 299 3.37 11.24 2.79
N ASP A 300 4.24 10.28 2.51
CA ASP A 300 4.08 8.90 2.96
C ASP A 300 3.98 8.77 4.48
N PRO A 301 4.95 9.23 5.28
CA PRO A 301 4.84 9.17 6.73
C PRO A 301 3.73 10.07 7.28
N VAL A 302 3.34 11.13 6.57
CA VAL A 302 2.21 11.98 6.95
C VAL A 302 0.89 11.22 6.87
N VAL A 303 0.67 10.46 5.80
CA VAL A 303 -0.49 9.57 5.66
C VAL A 303 -0.54 8.54 6.77
N GLU A 304 0.59 7.88 7.04
CA GLU A 304 0.66 6.88 8.11
C GLU A 304 0.34 7.47 9.49
N GLY A 305 0.89 8.64 9.79
CA GLY A 305 0.60 9.36 11.03
C GLY A 305 -0.86 9.78 11.14
N PHE A 306 -1.44 10.27 10.04
CA PHE A 306 -2.85 10.66 9.98
C PHE A 306 -3.78 9.45 10.17
N VAL A 307 -3.53 8.34 9.47
CA VAL A 307 -4.27 7.09 9.64
C VAL A 307 -4.21 6.61 11.09
N ARG A 308 -3.00 6.58 11.69
CA ARG A 308 -2.83 6.16 13.07
C ARG A 308 -3.63 7.03 14.04
N ALA A 309 -3.64 8.34 13.86
CA ALA A 309 -4.42 9.25 14.68
C ALA A 309 -5.93 9.00 14.53
N ARG A 310 -6.43 8.81 13.30
CA ARG A 310 -7.84 8.47 13.04
C ARG A 310 -8.24 7.15 13.66
N GLN A 311 -7.38 6.12 13.57
CA GLN A 311 -7.60 4.81 14.21
C GLN A 311 -7.66 4.93 15.74
N ASP A 312 -6.77 5.71 16.35
CA ASP A 312 -6.78 5.95 17.80
C ASP A 312 -8.05 6.70 18.25
N ILE A 313 -8.48 7.73 17.52
CA ILE A 313 -9.72 8.49 17.78
C ILE A 313 -10.94 7.57 17.68
N GLN A 314 -10.99 6.69 16.69
CA GLN A 314 -12.10 5.76 16.47
C GLN A 314 -12.01 4.49 17.32
N SER A 315 -10.99 4.36 18.17
CA SER A 315 -10.70 3.14 18.94
C SER A 315 -10.64 1.89 18.05
N ASP A 316 -10.08 2.02 16.84
CA ASP A 316 -9.93 0.95 15.86
C ASP A 316 -8.70 0.07 16.15
N GLN A 317 -8.80 -0.74 17.19
CA GLN A 317 -7.72 -1.65 17.60
C GLN A 317 -7.36 -2.71 16.57
N LYS A 318 -8.26 -2.98 15.62
CA LYS A 318 -8.05 -3.96 14.54
C LYS A 318 -7.44 -3.33 13.30
N HIS A 319 -7.30 -2.02 13.25
CA HIS A 319 -6.81 -1.27 12.10
C HIS A 319 -7.59 -1.58 10.81
N SER A 320 -8.90 -1.76 10.92
CA SER A 320 -9.77 -2.20 9.83
C SER A 320 -10.71 -1.12 9.30
N LYS A 321 -10.91 -0.03 10.06
CA LYS A 321 -11.84 1.05 9.70
C LYS A 321 -11.19 2.15 8.85
N VAL A 322 -9.88 2.34 8.98
CA VAL A 322 -9.14 3.38 8.25
C VAL A 322 -8.01 2.73 7.44
N LEU A 323 -8.00 2.98 6.14
CA LEU A 323 -7.04 2.41 5.19
C LEU A 323 -6.05 3.47 4.73
N PRO A 324 -4.74 3.30 4.90
CA PRO A 324 -3.72 4.07 4.18
C PRO A 324 -3.58 3.57 2.74
N LEU A 325 -3.59 4.52 1.80
CA LEU A 325 -3.34 4.26 0.38
C LEU A 325 -2.30 5.26 -0.13
N LEU A 326 -1.17 4.77 -0.61
CA LEU A 326 -0.07 5.57 -1.13
C LEU A 326 0.12 5.31 -2.63
N ILE A 327 0.17 6.38 -3.43
CA ILE A 327 0.39 6.31 -4.87
C ILE A 327 1.71 6.98 -5.21
N HIS A 328 2.66 6.19 -5.66
CA HIS A 328 4.05 6.54 -5.92
C HIS A 328 4.36 6.63 -7.42
N GLY A 329 5.42 7.36 -7.78
CA GLY A 329 6.10 7.18 -9.06
C GLY A 329 7.23 6.16 -8.92
N ASP A 330 7.52 5.38 -9.96
CA ASP A 330 8.52 4.30 -9.94
C ASP A 330 9.93 4.77 -9.58
N ALA A 331 10.37 5.89 -10.17
CA ALA A 331 11.69 6.44 -9.89
C ALA A 331 11.82 6.98 -8.45
N ALA A 332 10.75 7.58 -7.92
CA ALA A 332 10.71 8.09 -6.55
C ALA A 332 10.65 6.94 -5.54
N PHE A 333 9.81 5.93 -5.76
CA PHE A 333 9.69 4.76 -4.90
C PHE A 333 11.02 4.01 -4.76
N ALA A 334 11.76 3.84 -5.87
CA ALA A 334 13.07 3.20 -5.84
C ALA A 334 14.18 4.07 -5.23
N GLY A 335 14.10 5.41 -5.37
CA GLY A 335 15.23 6.30 -5.12
C GLY A 335 15.15 7.16 -3.86
N GLN A 336 13.94 7.46 -3.36
CA GLN A 336 13.78 8.35 -2.20
C GLN A 336 13.96 7.58 -0.88
N GLY A 337 14.90 8.02 -0.03
CA GLY A 337 15.19 7.37 1.26
C GLY A 337 13.98 7.32 2.20
N ILE A 338 13.10 8.31 2.15
CA ILE A 338 11.87 8.38 2.97
C ILE A 338 10.90 7.21 2.70
N VAL A 339 10.93 6.62 1.51
CA VAL A 339 10.16 5.40 1.19
C VAL A 339 10.60 4.24 2.08
N THR A 340 11.92 3.98 2.13
CA THR A 340 12.45 2.90 2.97
C THR A 340 12.23 3.15 4.46
N GLU A 341 12.29 4.40 4.89
CA GLU A 341 11.98 4.80 6.26
C GLU A 341 10.51 4.53 6.60
N THR A 342 9.58 4.90 5.71
CA THR A 342 8.14 4.65 5.87
C THR A 342 7.84 3.15 5.88
N LEU A 343 8.39 2.40 4.94
CA LEU A 343 8.26 0.94 4.90
C LEU A 343 8.74 0.29 6.21
N ASN A 344 9.88 0.75 6.75
CA ASN A 344 10.43 0.21 8.00
C ASN A 344 9.54 0.48 9.23
N MET A 345 8.67 1.49 9.19
CA MET A 345 7.70 1.77 10.26
C MET A 345 6.50 0.83 10.28
N SER A 346 6.18 0.16 9.17
CA SER A 346 4.88 -0.48 8.92
C SER A 346 4.46 -1.54 9.96
N GLN A 347 5.42 -2.23 10.59
CA GLN A 347 5.13 -3.28 11.58
C GLN A 347 5.55 -2.89 13.02
N LEU A 348 6.11 -1.69 13.20
CA LEU A 348 6.50 -1.23 14.53
C LEU A 348 5.26 -0.86 15.37
N GLU A 349 5.23 -1.28 16.64
CA GLU A 349 4.08 -1.10 17.54
C GLU A 349 3.60 0.36 17.61
N GLY A 350 4.54 1.30 17.65
CA GLY A 350 4.23 2.72 17.73
C GLY A 350 3.69 3.34 16.43
N TYR A 351 3.88 2.68 15.28
CA TYR A 351 3.65 3.28 13.96
C TYR A 351 2.69 2.50 13.07
N ARG A 352 2.57 1.18 13.27
CA ARG A 352 1.74 0.31 12.42
C ARG A 352 0.30 0.81 12.29
N THR A 353 -0.23 0.70 11.09
CA THR A 353 -1.59 1.09 10.70
C THR A 353 -2.44 -0.09 10.24
N GLY A 354 -1.91 -1.31 10.34
CA GLY A 354 -2.57 -2.54 9.87
C GLY A 354 -2.37 -2.79 8.38
N GLY A 355 -1.27 -2.27 7.84
CA GLY A 355 -0.85 -2.44 6.46
C GLY A 355 -1.33 -1.35 5.52
N THR A 356 -0.47 -0.96 4.62
CA THR A 356 -0.65 0.06 3.58
C THR A 356 -0.75 -0.60 2.22
N ILE A 357 -1.64 -0.09 1.37
CA ILE A 357 -1.64 -0.45 -0.05
C ILE A 357 -0.77 0.57 -0.78
N HIS A 358 0.35 0.12 -1.32
CA HIS A 358 1.26 0.91 -2.13
C HIS A 358 0.97 0.66 -3.61
N LEU A 359 0.58 1.70 -4.33
CA LEU A 359 0.41 1.69 -5.78
C LEU A 359 1.58 2.42 -6.43
N VAL A 360 2.38 1.76 -7.22
CA VAL A 360 3.46 2.37 -7.98
C VAL A 360 3.01 2.56 -9.43
N ILE A 361 2.89 3.83 -9.87
CA ILE A 361 2.67 4.19 -11.26
C ILE A 361 4.03 4.10 -11.98
N ASN A 362 4.31 2.94 -12.54
CA ASN A 362 5.58 2.65 -13.20
C ASN A 362 5.50 3.02 -14.68
N ASN A 363 5.74 4.28 -14.99
CA ASN A 363 5.79 4.75 -16.37
C ASN A 363 7.17 4.61 -17.03
N GLN A 364 8.10 3.91 -16.38
CA GLN A 364 9.41 3.49 -16.88
C GLN A 364 10.38 4.65 -17.17
N ILE A 365 10.13 5.82 -16.60
CA ILE A 365 11.00 6.99 -16.76
C ILE A 365 10.87 7.96 -15.59
N GLY A 366 11.99 8.39 -15.02
CA GLY A 366 12.05 9.42 -13.99
C GLY A 366 12.50 10.76 -14.59
N TYR A 367 11.56 11.66 -14.87
CA TYR A 367 11.79 12.88 -15.65
C TYR A 367 12.35 12.56 -17.03
N THR A 368 13.69 12.45 -17.18
CA THR A 368 14.39 12.03 -18.42
C THR A 368 15.28 10.80 -18.19
N THR A 369 15.31 10.25 -16.98
CA THR A 369 16.21 9.17 -16.58
C THR A 369 15.52 7.82 -16.78
N LEU A 370 16.13 6.96 -17.59
CA LEU A 370 15.64 5.60 -17.85
C LEU A 370 15.97 4.66 -16.68
N PRO A 371 15.28 3.50 -16.57
CA PRO A 371 15.48 2.55 -15.48
C PRO A 371 16.92 2.08 -15.29
N GLU A 372 17.68 1.88 -16.36
CA GLU A 372 19.07 1.45 -16.32
C GLU A 372 20.03 2.46 -15.65
N ASP A 373 19.67 3.75 -15.67
CA ASP A 373 20.41 4.82 -15.01
C ASP A 373 19.84 5.17 -13.64
N ALA A 374 18.59 4.78 -13.38
CA ALA A 374 17.85 5.17 -12.16
C ALA A 374 18.02 4.17 -11.01
N ARG A 375 18.21 2.88 -11.29
CA ARG A 375 18.26 1.83 -10.27
C ARG A 375 19.11 0.63 -10.69
N SER A 376 19.71 -0.04 -9.70
CA SER A 376 20.49 -1.27 -9.90
C SER A 376 19.61 -2.52 -9.93
N THR A 377 18.37 -2.42 -9.53
CA THR A 377 17.42 -3.53 -9.41
C THR A 377 16.55 -3.67 -10.65
N ARG A 378 16.01 -4.88 -10.86
CA ARG A 378 15.09 -5.14 -11.97
C ARG A 378 13.81 -4.31 -11.87
N TYR A 379 13.18 -4.34 -10.70
CA TYR A 379 11.94 -3.63 -10.43
C TYR A 379 12.17 -2.42 -9.53
N SER A 380 11.40 -1.37 -9.72
CA SER A 380 11.39 -0.22 -8.81
C SER A 380 10.92 -0.61 -7.40
N THR A 381 10.16 -1.68 -7.30
CA THR A 381 9.57 -2.21 -6.07
C THR A 381 10.46 -3.17 -5.29
N ASP A 382 11.66 -3.48 -5.78
CA ASP A 382 12.60 -4.39 -5.08
C ASP A 382 12.96 -3.89 -3.68
N VAL A 383 12.94 -2.60 -3.44
CA VAL A 383 13.13 -1.99 -2.11
C VAL A 383 12.12 -2.49 -1.07
N ALA A 384 10.88 -2.80 -1.47
CA ALA A 384 9.85 -3.30 -0.56
C ALA A 384 10.05 -4.76 -0.11
N LYS A 385 10.94 -5.51 -0.75
CA LYS A 385 11.28 -6.87 -0.33
C LYS A 385 11.87 -6.94 1.08
N MET A 386 12.39 -5.83 1.61
CA MET A 386 12.84 -5.74 3.00
C MET A 386 11.74 -6.08 4.02
N LEU A 387 10.46 -5.82 3.68
CA LEU A 387 9.32 -6.09 4.56
C LEU A 387 8.77 -7.52 4.47
N MET A 388 9.24 -8.32 3.53
CA MET A 388 8.66 -9.65 3.25
C MET A 388 7.14 -9.56 3.00
N VAL A 389 6.73 -8.68 2.09
CA VAL A 389 5.34 -8.48 1.65
C VAL A 389 5.17 -8.85 0.18
N PRO A 390 3.96 -9.23 -0.28
CA PRO A 390 3.74 -9.58 -1.67
C PRO A 390 3.82 -8.35 -2.58
N ILE A 391 4.38 -8.55 -3.77
CA ILE A 391 4.49 -7.54 -4.83
C ILE A 391 3.79 -8.07 -6.07
N PHE A 392 2.84 -7.30 -6.60
CA PHE A 392 2.11 -7.62 -7.81
C PHE A 392 2.54 -6.66 -8.92
N HIS A 393 3.05 -7.19 -10.03
CA HIS A 393 3.34 -6.44 -11.24
C HIS A 393 2.20 -6.63 -12.22
N VAL A 394 1.59 -5.55 -12.69
CA VAL A 394 0.40 -5.62 -13.54
C VAL A 394 0.63 -4.83 -14.82
N HIS A 395 0.24 -5.41 -15.95
CA HIS A 395 0.21 -4.72 -17.23
C HIS A 395 -0.76 -3.54 -17.18
N GLY A 396 -0.28 -2.33 -17.43
CA GLY A 396 -1.06 -1.10 -17.29
C GLY A 396 -2.22 -0.95 -18.29
N GLU A 397 -2.27 -1.78 -19.33
CA GLU A 397 -3.37 -1.82 -20.30
C GLU A 397 -4.35 -2.99 -20.09
N ASP A 398 -4.25 -3.71 -18.96
CA ASP A 398 -5.23 -4.73 -18.55
C ASP A 398 -6.02 -4.22 -17.32
N PRO A 399 -7.10 -3.44 -17.52
CA PRO A 399 -7.85 -2.86 -16.42
C PRO A 399 -8.58 -3.90 -15.56
N GLU A 400 -8.99 -5.05 -16.15
CA GLU A 400 -9.62 -6.13 -15.40
C GLU A 400 -8.62 -6.81 -14.44
N ALA A 401 -7.39 -7.06 -14.92
CA ALA A 401 -6.32 -7.59 -14.09
C ALA A 401 -5.98 -6.64 -12.93
N LEU A 402 -5.95 -5.34 -13.20
CA LEU A 402 -5.63 -4.34 -12.18
C LEU A 402 -6.71 -4.27 -11.10
N VAL A 403 -7.99 -4.23 -11.47
CA VAL A 403 -9.11 -4.29 -10.50
C VAL A 403 -9.03 -5.56 -9.65
N HIS A 404 -8.75 -6.71 -10.27
CA HIS A 404 -8.59 -7.99 -9.57
C HIS A 404 -7.45 -7.94 -8.54
N VAL A 405 -6.28 -7.41 -8.92
CA VAL A 405 -5.12 -7.33 -8.03
C VAL A 405 -5.40 -6.39 -6.85
N PHE A 406 -6.09 -5.26 -7.07
CA PHE A 406 -6.48 -4.37 -5.96
C PHE A 406 -7.39 -5.05 -4.94
N GLN A 407 -8.36 -5.86 -5.40
CA GLN A 407 -9.21 -6.64 -4.50
C GLN A 407 -8.41 -7.69 -3.73
N LEU A 408 -7.49 -8.39 -4.39
CA LEU A 408 -6.62 -9.39 -3.76
C LEU A 408 -5.67 -8.75 -2.73
N ALA A 409 -5.08 -7.60 -3.07
CA ALA A 409 -4.23 -6.82 -2.18
C ALA A 409 -4.98 -6.33 -0.93
N ALA A 410 -6.20 -5.81 -1.11
CA ALA A 410 -7.06 -5.45 0.01
C ALA A 410 -7.38 -6.65 0.90
N ASP A 411 -7.72 -7.79 0.31
CA ASP A 411 -7.99 -9.03 1.05
C ASP A 411 -6.78 -9.49 1.86
N TYR A 412 -5.58 -9.42 1.29
CA TYR A 412 -4.34 -9.75 1.98
C TYR A 412 -4.10 -8.80 3.17
N ARG A 413 -4.20 -7.49 2.94
CA ARG A 413 -4.06 -6.47 3.99
C ARG A 413 -5.03 -6.72 5.14
N TRP A 414 -6.31 -6.97 4.85
CA TRP A 414 -7.32 -7.26 5.88
C TRP A 414 -7.05 -8.55 6.65
N LYS A 415 -6.48 -9.55 5.98
CA LYS A 415 -6.20 -10.85 6.59
C LYS A 415 -4.97 -10.82 7.50
N PHE A 416 -3.91 -10.15 7.05
CA PHE A 416 -2.59 -10.25 7.69
C PHE A 416 -2.12 -8.96 8.38
N GLY A 417 -2.78 -7.83 8.13
CA GLY A 417 -2.38 -6.55 8.72
C GLY A 417 -1.01 -6.08 8.25
N LYS A 418 -0.64 -6.39 7.00
CA LYS A 418 0.65 -6.08 6.38
C LYS A 418 0.47 -5.29 5.10
N ASP A 419 1.54 -4.62 4.69
CA ASP A 419 1.59 -3.87 3.45
C ASP A 419 1.49 -4.78 2.23
N VAL A 420 1.07 -4.21 1.11
CA VAL A 420 1.05 -4.85 -0.21
C VAL A 420 1.50 -3.82 -1.24
N VAL A 421 2.31 -4.26 -2.19
CA VAL A 421 2.79 -3.39 -3.26
C VAL A 421 2.19 -3.83 -4.60
N ILE A 422 1.66 -2.86 -5.35
CA ILE A 422 1.11 -3.05 -6.70
C ILE A 422 1.91 -2.15 -7.64
N ASP A 423 2.66 -2.75 -8.55
CA ASP A 423 3.47 -2.11 -9.58
C ASP A 423 2.70 -2.14 -10.91
N VAL A 424 2.19 -1.00 -11.34
CA VAL A 424 1.45 -0.86 -12.61
C VAL A 424 2.42 -0.40 -13.70
N VAL A 425 2.89 -1.35 -14.49
CA VAL A 425 3.81 -1.05 -15.59
C VAL A 425 3.03 -0.45 -16.75
N CYS A 426 3.26 0.82 -16.98
CA CYS A 426 2.55 1.64 -17.97
C CYS A 426 3.52 2.54 -18.74
N TYR A 427 3.04 3.60 -19.34
CA TYR A 427 3.87 4.61 -19.96
C TYR A 427 3.31 6.01 -19.65
N ARG A 428 4.10 7.02 -19.94
CA ARG A 428 3.74 8.42 -19.84
C ARG A 428 3.55 9.00 -21.25
N ARG A 429 2.33 9.41 -21.58
CA ARG A 429 2.00 9.83 -22.95
C ARG A 429 2.68 11.14 -23.37
N TYR A 430 2.82 12.09 -22.48
CA TYR A 430 3.46 13.38 -22.71
C TYR A 430 4.84 13.47 -22.03
N GLY A 431 5.50 14.61 -22.04
CA GLY A 431 6.72 14.86 -21.27
C GLY A 431 6.52 14.73 -19.75
N HIS A 432 7.50 15.14 -18.97
CA HIS A 432 7.36 15.16 -17.51
C HIS A 432 6.14 15.99 -17.09
N ASN A 433 5.97 17.12 -17.71
CA ASN A 433 4.74 17.93 -17.73
C ASN A 433 4.41 18.29 -19.20
N GLU A 434 3.31 19.00 -19.39
CA GLU A 434 2.77 19.30 -20.73
C GLU A 434 3.59 20.36 -21.50
N GLY A 435 4.52 21.05 -20.84
CA GLY A 435 5.49 21.97 -21.46
C GLY A 435 6.83 21.33 -21.82
N ASP A 436 7.04 20.05 -21.42
CA ASP A 436 8.28 19.32 -21.67
C ASP A 436 8.22 18.57 -23.01
N GLU A 437 9.33 18.61 -23.80
CA GLU A 437 9.45 17.93 -25.08
C GLU A 437 10.27 16.62 -24.95
N PRO A 438 9.61 15.48 -24.78
CA PRO A 438 10.29 14.22 -24.47
C PRO A 438 11.09 13.63 -25.63
N TYR A 439 10.83 14.07 -26.86
CA TYR A 439 11.59 13.64 -28.04
C TYR A 439 13.05 14.10 -28.01
N PHE A 440 13.39 15.10 -27.18
CA PHE A 440 14.79 15.55 -27.08
C PHE A 440 15.68 14.49 -26.43
N THR A 441 15.13 13.66 -25.57
CA THR A 441 15.90 12.65 -24.80
C THR A 441 15.51 11.21 -25.12
N GLN A 442 14.21 10.90 -25.33
CA GLN A 442 13.69 9.55 -25.57
C GLN A 442 12.88 9.44 -26.89
N PRO A 443 13.45 9.76 -28.04
CA PRO A 443 12.69 9.81 -29.30
C PRO A 443 12.08 8.46 -29.70
N LEU A 444 12.80 7.34 -29.50
CA LEU A 444 12.30 6.01 -29.88
C LEU A 444 11.14 5.56 -29.00
N MET A 445 11.25 5.76 -27.69
CA MET A 445 10.17 5.43 -26.75
C MET A 445 8.90 6.21 -27.07
N TYR A 446 9.02 7.51 -27.31
CA TYR A 446 7.87 8.36 -27.59
C TYR A 446 7.27 8.16 -28.99
N GLU A 447 8.07 7.71 -29.96
CA GLU A 447 7.55 7.26 -31.25
C GLU A 447 6.62 6.02 -31.08
N GLN A 448 7.01 5.07 -30.24
CA GLN A 448 6.16 3.92 -29.92
C GLN A 448 4.89 4.34 -29.18
N ILE A 449 5.02 5.22 -28.17
CA ILE A 449 3.88 5.75 -27.40
C ILE A 449 2.88 6.48 -28.30
N ARG A 450 3.35 7.28 -29.24
CA ARG A 450 2.49 8.02 -30.18
C ARG A 450 1.64 7.12 -31.05
N GLN A 451 2.18 5.98 -31.48
CA GLN A 451 1.49 5.02 -32.32
C GLN A 451 0.47 4.15 -31.54
N ARG A 452 0.51 4.20 -30.21
CA ARG A 452 -0.34 3.36 -29.39
C ARG A 452 -1.75 3.93 -29.26
N PRO A 453 -2.81 3.13 -29.50
CA PRO A 453 -4.18 3.54 -29.24
C PRO A 453 -4.40 3.87 -27.76
N SER A 454 -5.41 4.66 -27.45
CA SER A 454 -5.78 4.93 -26.07
C SER A 454 -6.49 3.73 -25.43
N LEU A 455 -6.25 3.51 -24.14
CA LEU A 455 -6.77 2.33 -23.43
C LEU A 455 -8.31 2.23 -23.45
N HIS A 456 -9.02 3.36 -23.31
CA HIS A 456 -10.49 3.34 -23.36
C HIS A 456 -11.04 2.82 -24.68
N GLN A 457 -10.37 3.15 -25.82
CA GLN A 457 -10.74 2.64 -27.14
C GLN A 457 -10.43 1.15 -27.26
N MET A 458 -9.21 0.71 -26.86
CA MET A 458 -8.84 -0.70 -26.89
C MET A 458 -9.78 -1.56 -26.05
N TYR A 459 -10.18 -1.08 -24.87
CA TYR A 459 -11.09 -1.81 -24.01
C TYR A 459 -12.53 -1.82 -24.55
N ALA A 460 -12.98 -0.72 -25.17
CA ALA A 460 -14.27 -0.67 -25.85
C ALA A 460 -14.34 -1.68 -27.02
N GLU A 461 -13.29 -1.75 -27.84
CA GLU A 461 -13.19 -2.75 -28.92
C GLU A 461 -13.26 -4.18 -28.38
N LYS A 462 -12.54 -4.49 -27.31
CA LYS A 462 -12.61 -5.79 -26.64
C LYS A 462 -14.04 -6.12 -26.20
N LEU A 463 -14.76 -5.18 -25.57
CA LEU A 463 -16.12 -5.44 -25.10
C LEU A 463 -17.14 -5.55 -26.24
N LEU A 464 -16.90 -4.89 -27.39
CA LEU A 464 -17.68 -5.08 -28.61
C LEU A 464 -17.47 -6.49 -29.20
N GLU A 465 -16.23 -6.95 -29.27
CA GLU A 465 -15.88 -8.31 -29.72
C GLU A 465 -16.47 -9.39 -28.80
N GLU A 466 -16.44 -9.17 -27.48
CA GLU A 466 -17.08 -10.02 -26.47
C GLU A 466 -18.61 -9.92 -26.47
N GLN A 467 -19.21 -9.04 -27.27
CA GLN A 467 -20.66 -8.77 -27.37
C GLN A 467 -21.30 -8.33 -26.02
N ILE A 468 -20.52 -7.69 -25.17
CA ILE A 468 -20.97 -7.14 -23.87
C ILE A 468 -21.67 -5.80 -24.04
N ILE A 469 -21.22 -5.00 -25.02
CA ILE A 469 -21.77 -3.69 -25.35
C ILE A 469 -22.08 -3.57 -26.84
N GLN A 470 -22.82 -2.54 -27.21
CA GLN A 470 -23.08 -2.14 -28.60
C GLN A 470 -22.45 -0.77 -28.87
N LYS A 471 -22.27 -0.42 -30.13
CA LYS A 471 -21.58 0.80 -30.54
C LYS A 471 -22.28 2.08 -30.12
N ASP A 472 -23.62 2.09 -30.17
CA ASP A 472 -24.45 3.22 -29.72
C ASP A 472 -24.19 3.60 -28.26
N ILE A 473 -23.88 2.63 -27.42
CA ILE A 473 -23.54 2.85 -26.01
C ILE A 473 -22.23 3.63 -25.87
N ILE A 474 -21.23 3.36 -26.73
CA ILE A 474 -19.96 4.09 -26.73
C ILE A 474 -20.18 5.53 -27.17
N ASP A 475 -20.93 5.71 -28.28
CA ASP A 475 -21.22 7.03 -28.84
C ASP A 475 -22.01 7.91 -27.83
N ASP A 476 -22.97 7.33 -27.12
CA ASP A 476 -23.76 8.01 -26.07
C ASP A 476 -22.90 8.37 -24.84
N LEU A 477 -22.01 7.46 -24.41
CA LEU A 477 -21.09 7.68 -23.30
C LEU A 477 -20.15 8.86 -23.60
N GLU A 478 -19.50 8.83 -24.75
CA GLU A 478 -18.60 9.89 -25.20
C GLU A 478 -19.31 11.25 -25.28
N LYS A 479 -20.50 11.28 -25.88
CA LYS A 479 -21.32 12.49 -25.97
C LYS A 479 -21.72 13.03 -24.59
N THR A 480 -22.12 12.14 -23.68
CA THR A 480 -22.56 12.51 -22.33
C THR A 480 -21.40 13.14 -21.55
N ILE A 481 -20.23 12.50 -21.55
CA ILE A 481 -19.05 13.01 -20.85
C ILE A 481 -18.61 14.36 -21.44
N ASN A 482 -18.47 14.45 -22.76
CA ASN A 482 -18.09 15.70 -23.42
C ASN A 482 -19.09 16.83 -23.15
N SER A 483 -20.40 16.54 -23.08
CA SER A 483 -21.42 17.53 -22.73
C SER A 483 -21.24 18.05 -21.30
N ARG A 484 -20.96 17.18 -20.32
CA ARG A 484 -20.67 17.55 -18.93
C ARG A 484 -19.42 18.42 -18.84
N LEU A 485 -18.32 18.03 -19.50
CA LEU A 485 -17.06 18.78 -19.52
C LEU A 485 -17.23 20.18 -20.14
N ASN A 486 -17.95 20.29 -21.27
CA ASN A 486 -18.22 21.59 -21.88
C ASN A 486 -19.13 22.46 -21.00
N ALA A 487 -20.18 21.90 -20.39
CA ALA A 487 -21.04 22.63 -19.49
C ALA A 487 -20.29 23.23 -18.28
N ALA A 488 -19.39 22.45 -17.67
CA ALA A 488 -18.54 22.90 -16.59
C ALA A 488 -17.56 23.99 -17.04
N TYR A 489 -16.96 23.83 -18.22
CA TYR A 489 -16.07 24.82 -18.81
C TYR A 489 -16.80 26.15 -19.08
N ASP A 490 -17.99 26.09 -19.70
CA ASP A 490 -18.79 27.27 -20.00
C ASP A 490 -19.28 27.98 -18.73
N ALA A 491 -19.62 27.22 -17.67
CA ALA A 491 -20.00 27.76 -16.38
C ALA A 491 -18.88 28.60 -15.74
N VAL A 492 -17.64 28.12 -15.78
CA VAL A 492 -16.46 28.86 -15.26
C VAL A 492 -16.21 30.14 -16.06
N HIS A 493 -16.32 30.10 -17.39
CA HIS A 493 -16.10 31.26 -18.25
C HIS A 493 -17.23 32.27 -18.28
N GLY A 494 -18.44 31.89 -17.86
CA GLY A 494 -19.64 32.73 -17.87
C GLY A 494 -19.95 33.39 -16.53
N SER A 495 -19.23 33.09 -15.47
CA SER A 495 -19.47 33.60 -14.12
C SER A 495 -18.30 34.43 -13.58
N GLU A 496 -18.58 35.41 -12.69
CA GLU A 496 -17.57 35.91 -11.77
C GLU A 496 -17.22 34.77 -10.84
N CYS A 497 -16.04 34.16 -11.06
CA CYS A 497 -15.55 32.97 -10.43
C CYS A 497 -15.95 32.76 -8.97
N PRO A 498 -16.92 31.93 -8.63
CA PRO A 498 -17.16 31.55 -7.25
C PRO A 498 -16.26 30.37 -6.89
N PHE A 499 -15.33 30.57 -5.96
CA PHE A 499 -14.60 29.47 -5.34
C PHE A 499 -15.36 29.01 -4.10
N PRO A 500 -15.89 27.78 -4.07
CA PRO A 500 -16.09 27.13 -2.80
C PRO A 500 -14.75 26.53 -2.36
N PHE A 501 -14.09 27.16 -1.39
CA PHE A 501 -13.01 26.50 -0.65
C PHE A 501 -13.63 25.29 0.08
N ALA A 502 -13.22 24.09 -0.29
CA ALA A 502 -13.48 22.92 0.53
C ALA A 502 -12.65 23.05 1.82
N LEU A 503 -13.31 23.39 2.91
CA LEU A 503 -12.69 23.41 4.23
C LEU A 503 -12.29 21.98 4.59
N PHE A 504 -10.98 21.72 4.70
CA PHE A 504 -10.42 20.42 5.10
C PHE A 504 -10.54 20.14 6.60
N TYR A 505 -11.10 21.07 7.38
CA TYR A 505 -10.98 21.07 8.83
C TYR A 505 -12.34 20.84 9.48
N GLU A 506 -12.47 19.74 10.19
CA GLU A 506 -13.56 19.52 11.13
C GLU A 506 -13.22 20.26 12.46
N ASN A 507 -14.21 20.90 13.08
CA ASN A 507 -14.11 21.52 14.42
C ASN A 507 -13.21 22.75 14.55
N TRP A 508 -13.19 23.63 13.54
CA TRP A 508 -12.50 24.94 13.62
C TRP A 508 -13.46 26.10 13.94
N GLU A 509 -14.72 25.81 14.19
CA GLU A 509 -15.79 26.82 14.40
C GLU A 509 -15.50 27.75 15.57
N ASP A 510 -14.75 27.32 16.59
CA ASP A 510 -14.40 28.09 17.79
C ASP A 510 -12.97 28.66 17.74
N ILE A 511 -12.27 28.56 16.61
CA ILE A 511 -10.91 29.08 16.47
C ILE A 511 -10.94 30.42 15.72
N GLU A 512 -10.58 31.49 16.42
CA GLU A 512 -10.45 32.83 15.83
C GLU A 512 -9.20 32.89 14.94
N ALA A 513 -9.36 33.39 13.71
CA ALA A 513 -8.25 33.50 12.74
C ALA A 513 -7.27 34.62 13.14
N ASP A 514 -7.72 35.61 13.90
CA ASP A 514 -6.93 36.76 14.26
C ASP A 514 -6.02 36.49 15.46
N TYR A 515 -4.72 36.73 15.29
CA TYR A 515 -3.75 36.62 16.37
C TYR A 515 -3.99 37.70 17.42
N SER A 516 -4.23 37.28 18.67
CA SER A 516 -4.30 38.21 19.83
C SER A 516 -2.98 38.11 20.64
N PRO A 517 -2.26 39.25 20.84
CA PRO A 517 -1.11 39.30 21.72
C PRO A 517 -1.47 39.37 23.21
N ALA A 518 -2.76 39.31 23.54
CA ALA A 518 -3.21 39.38 24.93
C ALA A 518 -2.65 38.22 25.76
N PRO A 519 -2.15 38.47 26.99
CA PRO A 519 -1.65 37.40 27.85
C PRO A 519 -2.78 36.42 28.22
N ILE A 520 -2.52 35.15 28.04
CA ILE A 520 -3.42 34.08 28.47
C ILE A 520 -2.80 33.44 29.73
N ASP A 521 -3.60 33.28 30.79
CA ASP A 521 -3.15 32.54 31.98
C ASP A 521 -3.11 31.05 31.72
N THR A 522 -1.89 30.51 31.54
CA THR A 522 -1.60 29.09 31.36
C THR A 522 -1.08 28.45 32.64
N GLY A 523 -1.15 29.15 33.77
CA GLY A 523 -0.58 28.73 35.05
C GLY A 523 -1.35 27.55 35.68
N VAL A 524 -0.60 26.61 36.25
CA VAL A 524 -1.16 25.51 37.07
C VAL A 524 -0.92 25.82 38.54
N LYS A 525 -1.93 25.58 39.39
CA LYS A 525 -1.86 25.86 40.84
C LYS A 525 -0.73 25.09 41.49
N GLU A 526 0.05 25.75 42.38
CA GLU A 526 1.18 25.15 43.11
C GLU A 526 0.82 23.82 43.77
N LYS A 527 -0.32 23.73 44.47
CA LYS A 527 -0.80 22.49 45.12
C LYS A 527 -0.96 21.33 44.14
N THR A 528 -1.42 21.63 42.93
CA THR A 528 -1.57 20.65 41.82
C THR A 528 -0.20 20.17 41.36
N LEU A 529 0.73 21.10 41.10
CA LEU A 529 2.10 20.79 40.67
C LEU A 529 2.82 19.89 41.71
N ILE A 530 2.74 20.22 43.00
CA ILE A 530 3.34 19.39 44.08
C ILE A 530 2.71 17.99 44.11
N SER A 531 1.38 17.90 43.99
CA SER A 531 0.65 16.62 43.95
C SER A 531 1.10 15.77 42.75
N LEU A 532 1.22 16.35 41.56
CA LEU A 532 1.68 15.67 40.36
C LEU A 532 3.16 15.25 40.46
N ALA A 533 4.01 16.11 41.01
CA ALA A 533 5.43 15.79 41.23
C ALA A 533 5.60 14.57 42.15
N ARG A 534 4.82 14.47 43.23
CA ARG A 534 4.82 13.30 44.15
C ARG A 534 4.40 12.03 43.43
N LYS A 535 3.39 12.07 42.56
CA LYS A 535 2.94 10.91 41.79
C LYS A 535 3.96 10.49 40.76
N LEU A 536 4.58 11.43 40.03
CA LEU A 536 5.65 11.17 39.09
C LEU A 536 6.89 10.49 39.69
N ASN A 537 7.11 10.69 40.99
CA ASN A 537 8.21 10.10 41.72
C ASN A 537 7.85 8.77 42.41
N LYS A 538 6.60 8.34 42.32
CA LYS A 538 6.15 7.09 42.91
C LYS A 538 6.39 5.93 41.96
N VAL A 539 7.15 4.93 42.37
CA VAL A 539 7.32 3.66 41.67
C VAL A 539 6.64 2.53 42.42
N PRO A 540 6.24 1.43 41.77
CA PRO A 540 5.68 0.26 42.46
C PRO A 540 6.64 -0.31 43.51
N GLU A 541 6.14 -0.85 44.63
CA GLU A 541 6.96 -1.40 45.73
C GLU A 541 7.89 -2.54 45.28
N THR A 542 7.49 -3.28 44.24
CA THR A 542 8.28 -4.38 43.66
C THR A 542 9.27 -3.93 42.60
N PHE A 543 9.38 -2.62 42.33
CA PHE A 543 10.19 -2.07 41.26
C PHE A 543 11.53 -1.55 41.80
N THR A 544 12.63 -2.09 41.30
CA THR A 544 13.98 -1.70 41.71
C THR A 544 14.57 -0.69 40.70
N LEU A 545 14.54 0.59 41.08
CA LEU A 545 15.08 1.66 40.23
C LEU A 545 16.60 1.75 40.36
N ASN A 546 17.24 2.18 39.26
CA ASN A 546 18.69 2.51 39.31
C ASN A 546 18.95 3.64 40.31
N PRO A 547 19.91 3.50 41.24
CA PRO A 547 20.12 4.47 42.33
C PRO A 547 20.49 5.90 41.85
N LYS A 548 21.03 6.06 40.62
CA LYS A 548 21.29 7.39 40.04
C LYS A 548 19.96 8.05 39.57
N LEU A 549 19.07 7.28 38.98
CA LEU A 549 17.75 7.76 38.58
C LEU A 549 16.88 8.10 39.80
N GLU A 550 16.90 7.26 40.82
CA GLU A 550 16.18 7.52 42.06
C GLU A 550 16.60 8.88 42.67
N ARG A 551 17.91 9.13 42.76
CA ARG A 551 18.45 10.43 43.25
C ARG A 551 18.07 11.61 42.34
N LEU A 552 18.02 11.40 41.02
CA LEU A 552 17.56 12.42 40.07
C LEU A 552 16.08 12.79 40.30
N LEU A 553 15.20 11.78 40.38
CA LEU A 553 13.78 11.98 40.62
C LEU A 553 13.52 12.66 41.97
N GLN A 554 14.22 12.23 43.02
CA GLN A 554 14.11 12.87 44.36
C GLN A 554 14.52 14.36 44.32
N ARG A 555 15.60 14.71 43.60
CA ARG A 555 15.98 16.12 43.44
C ARG A 555 14.92 16.94 42.69
N ARG A 556 14.29 16.36 41.68
CA ARG A 556 13.19 17.02 40.96
C ARG A 556 11.97 17.26 41.84
N LEU A 557 11.62 16.28 42.64
CA LEU A 557 10.55 16.44 43.63
C LEU A 557 10.84 17.57 44.62
N GLN A 558 12.06 17.58 45.19
CA GLN A 558 12.49 18.64 46.13
C GLN A 558 12.49 20.03 45.46
N ALA A 559 12.88 20.14 44.20
CA ALA A 559 12.84 21.40 43.46
C ALA A 559 11.41 21.93 43.30
N VAL A 560 10.44 21.05 43.02
CA VAL A 560 9.03 21.44 42.92
C VAL A 560 8.46 21.83 44.29
N GLU A 561 8.77 21.07 45.33
CA GLU A 561 8.31 21.36 46.72
C GLU A 561 8.91 22.64 47.29
N SER A 562 10.13 22.99 46.88
CA SER A 562 10.77 24.26 47.29
C SER A 562 10.44 25.45 46.38
N GLY A 563 9.83 25.20 45.23
CA GLY A 563 9.52 26.23 44.21
C GLY A 563 10.75 26.83 43.53
N TYR A 564 11.91 26.16 43.61
CA TYR A 564 13.17 26.65 43.04
C TYR A 564 14.02 25.55 42.42
N GLY A 565 14.66 25.84 41.29
CA GLY A 565 15.61 24.94 40.66
C GLY A 565 14.96 23.81 39.85
N ILE A 566 13.74 23.99 39.37
CA ILE A 566 13.07 23.05 38.48
C ILE A 566 13.82 23.02 37.15
N ASP A 567 14.36 21.86 36.79
CA ASP A 567 15.03 21.67 35.52
C ASP A 567 14.02 21.58 34.34
N TRP A 568 14.52 21.75 33.12
CA TRP A 568 13.69 21.70 31.90
C TRP A 568 12.86 20.41 31.80
N ALA A 569 13.46 19.27 32.06
CA ALA A 569 12.79 17.99 31.95
C ALA A 569 11.80 17.74 33.08
N GLY A 570 12.01 18.31 34.26
CA GLY A 570 11.04 18.37 35.35
C GLY A 570 9.81 19.21 34.98
N ALA A 571 10.02 20.37 34.36
CA ALA A 571 8.96 21.22 33.86
C ALA A 571 8.16 20.53 32.72
N GLU A 572 8.84 19.87 31.79
CA GLU A 572 8.21 19.07 30.72
C GLU A 572 7.32 17.96 31.33
N ALA A 573 7.83 17.21 32.29
CA ALA A 573 7.07 16.14 32.93
C ALA A 573 5.82 16.66 33.69
N LEU A 574 5.92 17.82 34.34
CA LEU A 574 4.79 18.46 35.02
C LEU A 574 3.75 18.97 34.02
N SER A 575 4.19 19.55 32.90
CA SER A 575 3.29 20.01 31.84
C SER A 575 2.53 18.83 31.23
N PHE A 576 3.22 17.74 30.91
CA PHE A 576 2.56 16.51 30.43
C PHE A 576 1.58 15.95 31.47
N ALA A 577 1.97 15.92 32.74
CA ALA A 577 1.12 15.43 33.80
C ALA A 577 -0.16 16.26 33.96
N SER A 578 -0.06 17.60 33.82
CA SER A 578 -1.21 18.50 33.86
C SER A 578 -2.19 18.23 32.73
N VAL A 579 -1.68 18.20 31.48
CA VAL A 579 -2.47 17.97 30.25
C VAL A 579 -3.18 16.62 30.29
N LEU A 580 -2.47 15.56 30.72
CA LEU A 580 -3.03 14.21 30.83
C LEU A 580 -4.16 14.13 31.85
N THR A 581 -4.02 14.82 32.99
CA THR A 581 -5.05 14.83 34.05
C THR A 581 -6.26 15.72 33.69
N GLU A 582 -6.11 16.63 32.74
CA GLU A 582 -7.20 17.38 32.10
C GLU A 582 -7.94 16.61 31.01
N GLY A 583 -7.46 15.39 30.66
CA GLY A 583 -8.14 14.49 29.73
C GLY A 583 -7.62 14.58 28.29
N ALA A 584 -6.55 15.32 28.01
CA ALA A 584 -5.94 15.37 26.68
C ALA A 584 -4.82 14.32 26.54
N PRO A 585 -4.90 13.43 25.53
CA PRO A 585 -3.88 12.40 25.32
C PRO A 585 -2.59 13.01 24.74
N ILE A 586 -1.46 12.42 25.12
CA ILE A 586 -0.15 12.83 24.61
C ILE A 586 0.49 11.65 23.88
N ARG A 587 0.96 11.90 22.63
CA ARG A 587 1.85 11.04 21.88
C ARG A 587 3.21 11.72 21.72
N LEU A 588 4.25 11.10 22.25
CA LEU A 588 5.63 11.55 22.09
C LEU A 588 6.39 10.52 21.25
N SER A 589 6.91 10.95 20.11
CA SER A 589 7.67 10.11 19.20
C SER A 589 8.94 10.83 18.75
N GLY A 590 10.01 10.10 18.59
CA GLY A 590 11.31 10.58 18.13
C GLY A 590 12.44 9.68 18.62
N GLN A 591 13.65 9.99 18.18
CA GLN A 591 14.85 9.25 18.59
C GLN A 591 15.03 9.34 20.11
N ASP A 592 15.16 8.17 20.77
CA ASP A 592 15.37 8.04 22.21
C ASP A 592 14.33 8.78 23.08
N SER A 593 13.09 8.96 22.60
CA SER A 593 12.07 9.79 23.27
C SER A 593 11.78 9.36 24.70
N GLY A 594 11.83 8.07 24.99
CA GLY A 594 11.55 7.55 26.34
C GLY A 594 12.56 8.01 27.38
N ARG A 595 13.85 8.05 27.06
CA ARG A 595 14.94 8.52 27.91
C ARG A 595 15.26 9.99 27.71
N GLY A 596 15.15 10.44 26.48
CA GLY A 596 15.73 11.68 25.96
C GLY A 596 17.18 11.46 25.51
N THR A 597 17.54 12.03 24.33
CA THR A 597 18.88 11.89 23.74
C THR A 597 20.00 12.31 24.70
N PHE A 598 19.76 13.38 25.47
CA PHE A 598 20.70 13.88 26.48
C PHE A 598 20.53 13.24 27.86
N SER A 599 19.84 12.09 27.95
CA SER A 599 19.53 11.42 29.24
C SER A 599 18.85 12.36 30.26
N GLN A 600 17.94 13.18 29.77
CA GLN A 600 17.25 14.19 30.58
C GLN A 600 15.82 13.83 30.95
N ARG A 601 15.04 13.16 30.06
CA ARG A 601 13.58 12.97 30.23
C ARG A 601 13.26 11.84 31.21
N HIS A 602 13.69 10.62 30.92
CA HIS A 602 13.38 9.42 31.69
C HIS A 602 11.88 9.23 31.98
N SER A 603 11.03 9.40 30.94
CA SER A 603 9.60 9.16 31.04
C SER A 603 9.25 7.68 31.15
N VAL A 604 10.17 6.80 30.70
CA VAL A 604 10.07 5.35 30.88
C VAL A 604 11.22 4.91 31.81
N LEU A 605 10.83 4.30 32.93
CA LEU A 605 11.76 3.71 33.91
C LEU A 605 11.87 2.21 33.65
N VAL A 606 13.05 1.65 33.92
CA VAL A 606 13.31 0.22 33.73
C VAL A 606 13.75 -0.38 35.06
N ASP A 607 13.09 -1.46 35.46
CA ASP A 607 13.45 -2.24 36.65
C ASP A 607 14.80 -2.94 36.44
N THR A 608 15.74 -2.73 37.35
CA THR A 608 17.10 -3.24 37.19
C THR A 608 17.22 -4.75 37.42
N GLN A 609 16.20 -5.41 37.98
CA GLN A 609 16.20 -6.85 38.23
C GLN A 609 15.38 -7.62 37.18
N SER A 610 14.20 -7.10 36.82
CA SER A 610 13.28 -7.79 35.92
C SER A 610 13.31 -7.29 34.47
N GLY A 611 13.90 -6.11 34.22
CA GLY A 611 13.86 -5.45 32.91
C GLY A 611 12.50 -4.88 32.52
N LYS A 612 11.49 -4.95 33.39
CA LYS A 612 10.15 -4.43 33.09
C LYS A 612 10.16 -2.90 33.04
N SER A 613 9.40 -2.36 32.10
CA SER A 613 9.23 -0.92 31.96
C SER A 613 8.05 -0.40 32.80
N TYR A 614 8.17 0.83 33.30
CA TYR A 614 7.15 1.56 34.02
C TYR A 614 7.12 3.02 33.56
N THR A 615 5.93 3.55 33.30
CA THR A 615 5.74 4.92 32.82
C THR A 615 4.91 5.70 33.84
N PRO A 616 5.53 6.50 34.74
CA PRO A 616 4.82 7.22 35.80
C PRO A 616 3.71 8.14 35.31
N LEU A 617 3.86 8.72 34.10
CA LEU A 617 2.86 9.57 33.46
C LEU A 617 1.52 8.86 33.17
N ASN A 618 1.47 7.54 33.19
CA ASN A 618 0.23 6.76 33.02
C ASN A 618 -0.45 6.40 34.35
N GLU A 619 0.11 6.81 35.49
CA GLU A 619 -0.36 6.41 36.82
C GLU A 619 -0.71 7.62 37.72
N LEU A 620 -1.13 8.75 37.11
CA LEU A 620 -1.40 10.00 37.81
C LEU A 620 -2.82 10.05 38.36
N ALA A 621 -3.82 9.51 37.65
CA ALA A 621 -5.23 9.50 38.02
C ALA A 621 -5.99 8.34 37.33
N GLU A 622 -7.07 7.84 37.95
CA GLU A 622 -7.86 6.73 37.39
C GLU A 622 -8.47 7.07 36.01
N ASN A 623 -8.89 8.30 35.80
CA ASN A 623 -9.57 8.75 34.56
C ASN A 623 -8.73 9.71 33.71
N GLN A 624 -7.41 9.63 33.80
CA GLN A 624 -6.55 10.44 32.95
C GLN A 624 -6.51 9.97 31.50
N ALA A 625 -6.10 10.86 30.60
CA ALA A 625 -5.78 10.49 29.23
C ALA A 625 -4.44 9.71 29.15
N PRO A 626 -4.25 8.86 28.13
CA PRO A 626 -3.02 8.07 27.98
C PRO A 626 -1.82 8.91 27.56
N PHE A 627 -0.66 8.59 28.13
CA PHE A 627 0.66 9.02 27.63
C PHE A 627 1.28 7.88 26.83
N ARG A 628 1.54 8.11 25.56
CA ARG A 628 2.20 7.15 24.67
C ARG A 628 3.54 7.71 24.24
N VAL A 629 4.60 6.98 24.51
CA VAL A 629 5.96 7.36 24.13
C VAL A 629 6.62 6.25 23.33
N TYR A 630 7.17 6.61 22.15
CA TYR A 630 7.82 5.67 21.25
C TYR A 630 9.20 6.18 20.87
N ASN A 631 10.19 5.31 21.01
CA ASN A 631 11.49 5.55 20.40
C ASN A 631 11.36 5.27 18.90
N SER A 632 11.62 6.27 18.07
CA SER A 632 11.60 6.09 16.62
C SER A 632 12.79 5.25 16.16
N LEU A 633 12.66 4.70 14.94
CA LEU A 633 13.82 4.27 14.18
C LEU A 633 14.75 5.48 13.94
N LEU A 634 16.01 5.23 13.55
CA LEU A 634 16.88 6.27 13.03
C LEU A 634 16.41 6.64 11.64
N SER A 635 15.94 7.86 11.47
CA SER A 635 15.29 8.36 10.27
C SER A 635 15.73 9.80 10.02
N GLU A 636 15.81 10.18 8.75
CA GLU A 636 16.07 11.56 8.32
C GLU A 636 14.76 12.37 8.22
N ALA A 637 13.63 11.71 8.09
CA ALA A 637 12.30 12.32 7.95
C ALA A 637 11.60 12.54 9.28
#